data_5c4eca3bca68a4a05ec93f666e24021e
#
_entry.id   5c4eca3bca68a4a05ec93f666e24021e
#
_cell.length_a   1.000
_cell.length_b   1.000
_cell.length_c   1.000
_cell.angle_alpha   90.00
_cell.angle_beta   90.00
_cell.angle_gamma   90.00
#
_symmetry.space_group_name_H-M   'P 1'
#
loop_
_entity.id
_entity.type
_entity.pdbx_description
1 polymer ?
#
loop_
_entity_poly.entity_id
_entity_poly.type
_entity_poly.pdbx_seq_one_letter_code
_entity_poly.pdbx_strand_id
1 'polypeptide(L)'
;PDDVVRSPKDLHALLVAERVDMLTQTPSEVGVLSPDGLESTTLAVAGEACPVEVVDRWAPGRVMINVYGPTETTIVAAVSAPLTPGPEAPPIGAPVPGTALRVLDAHLRPVPPGVVGELYVAGAGVSTGYLGRPGLTASRFVACPFGGAGERMYRTGDLVRWGADGQLQYLGRADEQVKIRGYRIELGEIQSALAALDGVDQAAVIAREDRPGDKRLVGYVTGTADLAQLRTALAERLPGYMVPAAVLMLDALPLTPSGKLDTGALPAPDYQGPEDYLAPAGAVEEILAWLYAQVLGLPRRVGVQESFFDLGGDSLSAMRLVAAIYNALDIHLPVRAVFEAPSVRSLSQRLNADPAVAQGLRADFASVHGRDATEVYASDLTLDKFIDAATLSAAPALPGPGAEVRTVLLTGATGFVGRYLVLQWLERLELADGKLICLVRAASDDDARRRLERTFDSGDPALLRYFHELAADHLEVIAGDKGRANLGLDDRTWQRLADTVDLIVDAAAVVNGVLPYQELFGPNVAGTAELIRLALSTRLKPYSYVSTANVGDQIEPSAFTEDADIRVAGPIRTIDGGYGNGYGNSKWAGEVLLREAHDLCGLPVSVFRCDMILADTSYAGQLNLSDMFTRLLFSVVASGVAPRSFYRLDAHGNRQRAHFDALPVEFVAEAIATLGAQVMDGFETYHVMNPHDDGIGLDEYVDWLIEAGYPIERVDDFDQWLHRMETALHALPERQRHQSVLQLLALRNARHVPPADPARGCLGPTDRFRAAVQEAKVGSDNDIPHITAPVIVKYVTDLQLLGLL
;
A
#
# COMPACT_ATOMS: atom_id res chain seq x y z
N PRO A 1 13.83 -17.41 5.79
CA PRO A 1 13.46 -17.22 7.18
C PRO A 1 11.94 -17.34 7.30
N ASP A 2 11.46 -17.94 8.41
CA ASP A 2 10.02 -18.20 8.62
C ASP A 2 9.18 -16.92 8.57
N ASP A 3 9.76 -15.79 8.96
CA ASP A 3 9.10 -14.49 8.95
C ASP A 3 8.79 -14.00 7.52
N VAL A 4 9.67 -14.27 6.56
CA VAL A 4 9.49 -13.91 5.14
C VAL A 4 8.39 -14.77 4.51
N VAL A 5 8.39 -16.06 4.79
CA VAL A 5 7.37 -17.00 4.24
C VAL A 5 5.97 -16.68 4.76
N ARG A 6 5.87 -16.11 5.96
CA ARG A 6 4.59 -15.72 6.59
C ARG A 6 4.07 -14.33 6.19
N SER A 7 4.88 -13.55 5.47
CA SER A 7 4.47 -12.24 4.94
C SER A 7 4.22 -12.36 3.44
N PRO A 8 2.97 -12.26 2.94
CA PRO A 8 2.68 -12.36 1.50
C PRO A 8 3.49 -11.37 0.66
N LYS A 9 3.73 -10.16 1.16
CA LYS A 9 4.51 -9.12 0.48
C LYS A 9 6.00 -9.47 0.41
N ASP A 10 6.57 -9.93 1.52
CA ASP A 10 7.99 -10.25 1.59
C ASP A 10 8.28 -11.57 0.85
N LEU A 11 7.36 -12.54 0.96
CA LEU A 11 7.42 -13.76 0.15
C LEU A 11 7.36 -13.43 -1.35
N HIS A 12 6.43 -12.59 -1.76
CA HIS A 12 6.33 -12.17 -3.15
C HIS A 12 7.62 -11.47 -3.62
N ALA A 13 8.14 -10.51 -2.83
CA ALA A 13 9.39 -9.81 -3.14
C ALA A 13 10.58 -10.78 -3.27
N LEU A 14 10.66 -11.78 -2.38
CA LEU A 14 11.68 -12.82 -2.43
C LEU A 14 11.53 -13.68 -3.69
N LEU A 15 10.31 -14.15 -4.01
CA LEU A 15 10.05 -14.97 -5.20
C LEU A 15 10.46 -14.25 -6.49
N VAL A 16 10.18 -12.95 -6.59
CA VAL A 16 10.58 -12.11 -7.72
C VAL A 16 12.11 -11.91 -7.74
N ALA A 17 12.73 -11.60 -6.61
CA ALA A 17 14.17 -11.35 -6.52
C ALA A 17 15.00 -12.61 -6.88
N GLU A 18 14.57 -13.78 -6.39
CA GLU A 18 15.23 -15.07 -6.64
C GLU A 18 14.85 -15.68 -7.99
N ARG A 19 13.92 -15.07 -8.74
CA ARG A 19 13.43 -15.55 -10.05
C ARG A 19 13.02 -17.01 -10.00
N VAL A 20 12.11 -17.32 -9.07
CA VAL A 20 11.69 -18.69 -8.81
C VAL A 20 10.99 -19.29 -10.04
N ASP A 21 11.47 -20.44 -10.52
CA ASP A 21 10.92 -21.11 -11.70
C ASP A 21 9.61 -21.84 -11.40
N MET A 22 9.46 -22.36 -10.18
CA MET A 22 8.26 -23.12 -9.76
C MET A 22 7.87 -22.78 -8.34
N LEU A 23 6.58 -22.50 -8.14
CA LEU A 23 5.95 -22.26 -6.83
C LEU A 23 4.89 -23.34 -6.60
N THR A 24 4.95 -24.00 -5.45
CA THR A 24 3.89 -24.90 -4.99
C THR A 24 3.27 -24.32 -3.73
N GLN A 25 1.96 -24.08 -3.74
CA GLN A 25 1.24 -23.45 -2.63
C GLN A 25 -0.22 -23.89 -2.57
N THR A 26 -0.90 -23.60 -1.44
CA THR A 26 -2.35 -23.82 -1.37
C THR A 26 -3.09 -22.72 -2.15
N PRO A 27 -4.28 -23.00 -2.71
CA PRO A 27 -5.12 -21.99 -3.33
C PRO A 27 -5.39 -20.76 -2.45
N SER A 28 -5.59 -20.98 -1.14
CA SER A 28 -5.82 -19.91 -0.16
C SER A 28 -4.62 -18.98 -0.02
N GLU A 29 -3.39 -19.51 0.00
CA GLU A 29 -2.16 -18.70 0.09
C GLU A 29 -1.84 -17.99 -1.21
N VAL A 30 -2.05 -18.66 -2.36
CA VAL A 30 -1.92 -18.04 -3.69
C VAL A 30 -2.91 -16.89 -3.86
N GLY A 31 -4.10 -17.01 -3.30
CA GLY A 31 -5.14 -15.98 -3.34
C GLY A 31 -4.73 -14.64 -2.71
N VAL A 32 -3.74 -14.62 -1.80
CA VAL A 32 -3.24 -13.40 -1.15
C VAL A 32 -1.93 -12.87 -1.73
N LEU A 33 -1.25 -13.64 -2.61
CA LEU A 33 -0.07 -13.18 -3.34
C LEU A 33 -0.46 -12.38 -4.58
N SER A 34 0.45 -11.50 -5.04
CA SER A 34 0.33 -10.87 -6.38
C SER A 34 0.92 -11.78 -7.44
N PRO A 35 0.29 -11.92 -8.63
CA PRO A 35 0.89 -12.59 -9.77
C PRO A 35 1.98 -11.76 -10.48
N ASP A 36 2.09 -10.46 -10.19
CA ASP A 36 2.96 -9.51 -10.89
C ASP A 36 4.44 -9.84 -10.66
N GLY A 37 5.23 -9.84 -11.72
CA GLY A 37 6.65 -10.19 -11.67
C GLY A 37 6.94 -11.70 -11.54
N LEU A 38 5.90 -12.55 -11.52
CA LEU A 38 5.98 -14.01 -11.47
C LEU A 38 5.43 -14.67 -12.74
N GLU A 39 5.39 -13.95 -13.88
CA GLU A 39 4.79 -14.43 -15.13
C GLU A 39 5.47 -15.67 -15.68
N SER A 40 6.79 -15.81 -15.46
CA SER A 40 7.56 -16.99 -15.88
C SER A 40 7.49 -18.16 -14.90
N THR A 41 6.94 -17.96 -13.70
CA THR A 41 6.87 -18.98 -12.65
C THR A 41 5.76 -19.99 -12.94
N THR A 42 6.10 -21.27 -12.99
CA THR A 42 5.12 -22.36 -13.03
C THR A 42 4.44 -22.44 -11.65
N LEU A 43 3.11 -22.40 -11.62
CA LEU A 43 2.34 -22.48 -10.37
C LEU A 43 1.69 -23.87 -10.24
N ALA A 44 1.99 -24.57 -9.16
CA ALA A 44 1.29 -25.77 -8.73
C ALA A 44 0.43 -25.48 -7.50
N VAL A 45 -0.87 -25.66 -7.60
CA VAL A 45 -1.78 -25.54 -6.44
C VAL A 45 -2.17 -26.89 -5.91
N ALA A 46 -2.18 -27.06 -4.58
CA ALA A 46 -2.44 -28.31 -3.93
C ALA A 46 -3.10 -28.15 -2.54
N GLY A 47 -3.65 -29.24 -2.00
CA GLY A 47 -4.13 -29.33 -0.61
C GLY A 47 -5.59 -28.95 -0.40
N GLU A 48 -6.16 -28.09 -1.25
CA GLU A 48 -7.54 -27.62 -1.19
C GLU A 48 -8.23 -27.71 -2.55
N ALA A 49 -9.56 -27.56 -2.55
CA ALA A 49 -10.27 -27.31 -3.81
C ALA A 49 -9.87 -25.94 -4.35
N CYS A 50 -9.39 -25.90 -5.57
CA CYS A 50 -8.96 -24.64 -6.20
C CYS A 50 -10.19 -23.83 -6.67
N PRO A 51 -10.40 -22.59 -6.18
CA PRO A 51 -11.46 -21.72 -6.67
C PRO A 51 -11.22 -21.27 -8.11
N VAL A 52 -12.29 -21.03 -8.86
CA VAL A 52 -12.23 -20.56 -10.25
C VAL A 52 -11.52 -19.19 -10.31
N GLU A 53 -11.78 -18.32 -9.36
CA GLU A 53 -11.23 -16.98 -9.26
C GLU A 53 -9.69 -16.99 -9.14
N VAL A 54 -9.12 -18.01 -8.49
CA VAL A 54 -7.67 -18.20 -8.40
C VAL A 54 -7.11 -18.59 -9.76
N VAL A 55 -7.81 -19.45 -10.51
CA VAL A 55 -7.38 -19.83 -11.87
C VAL A 55 -7.50 -18.65 -12.82
N ASP A 56 -8.61 -17.89 -12.76
CA ASP A 56 -8.82 -16.72 -13.59
C ASP A 56 -7.73 -15.66 -13.40
N ARG A 57 -7.25 -15.52 -12.16
CA ARG A 57 -6.22 -14.55 -11.78
C ARG A 57 -4.81 -15.01 -12.13
N TRP A 58 -4.51 -16.31 -11.96
CA TRP A 58 -3.13 -16.80 -12.02
C TRP A 58 -2.76 -17.59 -13.28
N ALA A 59 -3.72 -18.23 -13.96
CA ALA A 59 -3.43 -19.02 -15.15
C ALA A 59 -3.04 -18.19 -16.40
N PRO A 60 -3.51 -16.94 -16.60
CA PRO A 60 -3.13 -16.19 -17.78
C PRO A 60 -1.61 -15.99 -17.90
N GLY A 61 -1.06 -16.36 -19.05
CA GLY A 61 0.34 -16.12 -19.38
C GLY A 61 1.37 -17.08 -18.77
N ARG A 62 0.94 -18.06 -17.95
CA ARG A 62 1.84 -19.02 -17.29
C ARG A 62 1.31 -20.44 -17.29
N VAL A 63 2.16 -21.39 -16.93
CA VAL A 63 1.73 -22.76 -16.64
C VAL A 63 1.21 -22.85 -15.21
N MET A 64 -0.08 -23.11 -15.07
CA MET A 64 -0.71 -23.37 -13.76
C MET A 64 -1.28 -24.79 -13.77
N ILE A 65 -1.00 -25.57 -12.76
CA ILE A 65 -1.49 -26.95 -12.58
C ILE A 65 -2.13 -27.16 -11.22
N ASN A 66 -3.13 -28.04 -11.16
CA ASN A 66 -3.72 -28.49 -9.91
C ASN A 66 -3.14 -29.88 -9.57
N VAL A 67 -2.69 -30.03 -8.34
CA VAL A 67 -2.05 -31.23 -7.83
C VAL A 67 -2.88 -31.81 -6.71
N TYR A 68 -3.22 -33.07 -6.81
CA TYR A 68 -4.03 -33.78 -5.83
C TYR A 68 -3.30 -35.01 -5.28
N GLY A 69 -3.38 -35.19 -3.98
CA GLY A 69 -2.95 -36.43 -3.29
C GLY A 69 -3.01 -36.26 -1.78
N PRO A 70 -3.58 -37.24 -1.05
CA PRO A 70 -3.48 -37.31 0.40
C PRO A 70 -2.10 -37.82 0.85
N THR A 71 -1.73 -37.54 2.10
CA THR A 71 -0.47 -37.99 2.72
C THR A 71 -0.29 -39.52 2.59
N GLU A 72 -1.38 -40.27 2.68
CA GLU A 72 -1.42 -41.75 2.59
C GLU A 72 -1.05 -42.30 1.20
N THR A 73 -0.92 -41.40 0.21
CA THR A 73 -0.50 -41.76 -1.16
C THR A 73 0.76 -41.01 -1.59
N THR A 74 1.56 -40.56 -0.64
CA THR A 74 2.85 -39.87 -0.84
C THR A 74 2.73 -38.61 -1.67
N ILE A 75 1.99 -37.64 -1.14
CA ILE A 75 1.85 -36.23 -1.60
C ILE A 75 1.06 -36.09 -2.92
N VAL A 76 1.47 -36.76 -4.00
CA VAL A 76 0.90 -36.54 -5.34
C VAL A 76 0.39 -37.85 -5.93
N ALA A 77 -0.92 -37.91 -6.18
CA ALA A 77 -1.58 -39.05 -6.85
C ALA A 77 -2.12 -38.65 -8.25
N ALA A 78 -2.48 -37.38 -8.44
CA ALA A 78 -2.96 -36.86 -9.72
C ALA A 78 -2.43 -35.45 -9.99
N VAL A 79 -2.31 -35.12 -11.26
CA VAL A 79 -1.91 -33.77 -11.76
C VAL A 79 -2.82 -33.39 -12.92
N SER A 80 -3.33 -32.17 -12.93
CA SER A 80 -4.14 -31.65 -14.02
C SER A 80 -3.30 -31.35 -15.27
N ALA A 81 -3.94 -31.31 -16.43
CA ALA A 81 -3.42 -30.53 -17.54
C ALA A 81 -3.27 -29.05 -17.11
N PRO A 82 -2.47 -28.24 -17.83
CA PRO A 82 -2.39 -26.81 -17.58
C PRO A 82 -3.81 -26.18 -17.53
N LEU A 83 -4.09 -25.48 -16.45
CA LEU A 83 -5.39 -24.85 -16.21
C LEU A 83 -5.55 -23.61 -17.11
N THR A 84 -6.78 -23.38 -17.52
CA THR A 84 -7.18 -22.19 -18.28
C THR A 84 -8.36 -21.51 -17.59
N PRO A 85 -8.45 -20.17 -17.64
CA PRO A 85 -9.62 -19.44 -17.14
C PRO A 85 -10.93 -19.99 -17.70
N GLY A 86 -11.97 -20.05 -16.86
CA GLY A 86 -13.29 -20.53 -17.27
C GLY A 86 -14.26 -20.72 -16.12
N PRO A 87 -15.54 -20.92 -16.38
CA PRO A 87 -16.56 -20.98 -15.34
C PRO A 87 -16.65 -22.32 -14.58
N GLU A 88 -15.92 -23.36 -15.05
CA GLU A 88 -15.98 -24.69 -14.46
C GLU A 88 -14.93 -24.86 -13.36
N ALA A 89 -15.30 -25.65 -12.32
CA ALA A 89 -14.35 -26.00 -11.28
C ALA A 89 -13.14 -26.74 -11.86
N PRO A 90 -11.89 -26.34 -11.49
CA PRO A 90 -10.68 -26.94 -12.02
C PRO A 90 -10.61 -28.44 -11.71
N PRO A 91 -10.21 -29.31 -12.68
CA PRO A 91 -10.04 -30.73 -12.43
C PRO A 91 -8.86 -30.97 -11.46
N ILE A 92 -8.91 -32.10 -10.74
CA ILE A 92 -7.76 -32.57 -9.95
C ILE A 92 -6.80 -33.44 -10.79
N GLY A 93 -7.15 -33.69 -12.06
CA GLY A 93 -6.25 -34.22 -13.09
C GLY A 93 -6.30 -35.71 -13.33
N ALA A 94 -5.21 -36.21 -13.91
CA ALA A 94 -4.99 -37.61 -14.27
C ALA A 94 -3.91 -38.24 -13.38
N PRO A 95 -3.82 -39.59 -13.28
CA PRO A 95 -2.89 -40.27 -12.39
C PRO A 95 -1.43 -39.99 -12.81
N VAL A 96 -0.55 -39.80 -11.82
CA VAL A 96 0.89 -39.73 -12.06
C VAL A 96 1.46 -41.13 -12.36
N PRO A 97 2.64 -41.24 -13.03
CA PRO A 97 3.26 -42.55 -13.30
C PRO A 97 3.40 -43.41 -12.05
N GLY A 98 3.01 -44.69 -12.17
CA GLY A 98 3.06 -45.65 -11.07
C GLY A 98 1.86 -45.58 -10.10
N THR A 99 0.87 -44.74 -10.38
CA THR A 99 -0.38 -44.61 -9.61
C THR A 99 -1.57 -45.02 -10.44
N ALA A 100 -2.53 -45.70 -9.83
CA ALA A 100 -3.83 -46.05 -10.44
C ALA A 100 -4.96 -45.40 -9.62
N LEU A 101 -5.78 -44.62 -10.28
CA LEU A 101 -6.97 -43.95 -9.72
C LEU A 101 -8.20 -44.75 -10.11
N ARG A 102 -9.01 -45.12 -9.12
CA ARG A 102 -10.24 -45.89 -9.31
C ARG A 102 -11.43 -45.14 -8.71
N VAL A 103 -12.43 -44.86 -9.53
CA VAL A 103 -13.70 -44.29 -9.08
C VAL A 103 -14.70 -45.41 -8.93
N LEU A 104 -15.07 -45.73 -7.68
CA LEU A 104 -15.82 -46.93 -7.34
C LEU A 104 -17.14 -46.62 -6.65
N ASP A 105 -18.10 -47.51 -6.80
CA ASP A 105 -19.35 -47.53 -6.03
C ASP A 105 -19.15 -48.14 -4.61
N ALA A 106 -20.21 -48.17 -3.81
CA ALA A 106 -20.20 -48.77 -2.48
C ALA A 106 -19.87 -50.31 -2.46
N HIS A 107 -19.87 -50.95 -3.61
CA HIS A 107 -19.53 -52.36 -3.79
C HIS A 107 -18.17 -52.58 -4.44
N LEU A 108 -17.33 -51.54 -4.45
CA LEU A 108 -16.00 -51.52 -5.09
C LEU A 108 -16.02 -51.84 -6.60
N ARG A 109 -17.08 -51.48 -7.31
CA ARG A 109 -17.20 -51.64 -8.77
C ARG A 109 -16.88 -50.30 -9.44
N PRO A 110 -16.12 -50.31 -10.56
CA PRO A 110 -15.87 -49.08 -11.31
C PRO A 110 -17.19 -48.46 -11.81
N VAL A 111 -17.30 -47.14 -11.63
CA VAL A 111 -18.45 -46.40 -12.19
C VAL A 111 -18.08 -45.87 -13.59
N PRO A 112 -19.08 -45.66 -14.51
CA PRO A 112 -18.84 -45.07 -15.81
C PRO A 112 -18.35 -43.62 -15.72
N PRO A 113 -17.63 -43.11 -16.73
CA PRO A 113 -17.29 -41.68 -16.84
C PRO A 113 -18.54 -40.81 -16.67
N GLY A 114 -18.41 -39.69 -15.96
CA GLY A 114 -19.49 -38.75 -15.63
C GLY A 114 -20.32 -39.16 -14.41
N VAL A 115 -20.25 -40.42 -13.93
CA VAL A 115 -20.92 -40.87 -12.73
C VAL A 115 -20.05 -40.65 -11.50
N VAL A 116 -20.67 -40.15 -10.42
CA VAL A 116 -20.00 -39.87 -9.14
C VAL A 116 -19.72 -41.19 -8.42
N GLY A 117 -18.50 -41.36 -7.91
CA GLY A 117 -18.08 -42.46 -7.06
C GLY A 117 -17.01 -41.99 -6.07
N GLU A 118 -16.67 -42.92 -5.15
CA GLU A 118 -15.57 -42.65 -4.21
C GLU A 118 -14.22 -42.96 -4.86
N LEU A 119 -13.24 -42.08 -4.64
CA LEU A 119 -11.88 -42.25 -5.17
C LEU A 119 -11.06 -43.23 -4.34
N TYR A 120 -10.47 -44.20 -5.00
CA TYR A 120 -9.47 -45.12 -4.44
C TYR A 120 -8.17 -44.96 -5.20
N VAL A 121 -7.05 -44.96 -4.48
CA VAL A 121 -5.70 -44.80 -5.04
C VAL A 121 -4.91 -46.09 -4.81
N ALA A 122 -4.35 -46.66 -5.86
CA ALA A 122 -3.45 -47.80 -5.82
C ALA A 122 -2.11 -47.48 -6.47
N GLY A 123 -1.09 -48.27 -6.18
CA GLY A 123 0.23 -48.14 -6.77
C GLY A 123 1.34 -47.93 -5.76
N ALA A 124 2.54 -47.62 -6.25
CA ALA A 124 3.77 -47.58 -5.45
C ALA A 124 3.76 -46.50 -4.36
N GLY A 125 2.97 -45.44 -4.54
CA GLY A 125 2.85 -44.31 -3.59
C GLY A 125 1.98 -44.60 -2.39
N VAL A 126 1.24 -45.72 -2.34
CA VAL A 126 0.35 -46.06 -1.22
C VAL A 126 1.16 -46.47 0.01
N SER A 127 1.00 -45.74 1.11
CA SER A 127 1.73 -45.98 2.35
C SER A 127 1.32 -47.31 3.05
N THR A 128 2.09 -47.75 4.06
CA THR A 128 1.85 -49.02 4.74
C THR A 128 0.68 -49.01 5.70
N GLY A 129 0.29 -47.85 6.18
CA GLY A 129 -0.83 -47.64 7.11
C GLY A 129 -0.53 -46.63 8.20
N TYR A 130 -1.40 -46.57 9.19
CA TYR A 130 -1.28 -45.67 10.34
C TYR A 130 -0.57 -46.36 11.50
N LEU A 131 0.50 -45.77 12.01
CA LEU A 131 1.30 -46.32 13.10
C LEU A 131 0.44 -46.48 14.36
N GLY A 132 0.45 -47.69 14.95
CA GLY A 132 -0.31 -48.00 16.15
C GLY A 132 -1.85 -48.04 15.99
N ARG A 133 -2.36 -47.92 14.74
CA ARG A 133 -3.82 -47.86 14.46
C ARG A 133 -4.26 -48.98 13.49
N PRO A 134 -4.21 -50.28 13.89
CA PRO A 134 -4.49 -51.39 12.95
C PRO A 134 -5.93 -51.38 12.44
N GLY A 135 -6.91 -51.03 13.29
CA GLY A 135 -8.31 -50.95 12.87
C GLY A 135 -8.57 -49.89 11.83
N LEU A 136 -8.01 -48.66 12.02
CA LEU A 136 -8.09 -47.58 11.04
C LEU A 136 -7.34 -47.94 9.75
N THR A 137 -6.18 -48.55 9.87
CA THR A 137 -5.41 -49.03 8.71
C THR A 137 -6.23 -49.99 7.88
N ALA A 138 -6.85 -51.01 8.51
CA ALA A 138 -7.66 -52.01 7.83
C ALA A 138 -8.91 -51.40 7.15
N SER A 139 -9.48 -50.32 7.70
CA SER A 139 -10.67 -49.67 7.13
C SER A 139 -10.36 -48.73 5.95
N ARG A 140 -9.13 -48.24 5.88
CA ARG A 140 -8.73 -47.30 4.85
C ARG A 140 -7.80 -47.89 3.77
N PHE A 141 -6.94 -48.83 4.13
CA PHE A 141 -6.03 -49.52 3.20
C PHE A 141 -6.59 -50.91 2.88
N VAL A 142 -7.51 -50.95 1.92
CA VAL A 142 -8.28 -52.17 1.56
C VAL A 142 -7.57 -52.98 0.48
N ALA A 143 -7.92 -54.25 0.32
CA ALA A 143 -7.42 -55.09 -0.77
C ALA A 143 -7.81 -54.50 -2.13
N CYS A 144 -6.90 -54.46 -3.11
CA CYS A 144 -7.16 -53.99 -4.45
C CYS A 144 -7.70 -55.15 -5.33
N PRO A 145 -8.98 -55.15 -5.72
CA PRO A 145 -9.53 -56.22 -6.54
C PRO A 145 -9.07 -56.17 -8.02
N PHE A 146 -8.34 -55.10 -8.40
CA PHE A 146 -7.88 -54.85 -9.75
C PHE A 146 -6.37 -55.10 -9.93
N GLY A 147 -5.66 -55.44 -8.86
CA GLY A 147 -4.22 -55.60 -8.83
C GLY A 147 -3.78 -57.06 -8.60
N GLY A 148 -2.47 -57.26 -8.38
CA GLY A 148 -1.88 -58.55 -8.04
C GLY A 148 -2.22 -59.00 -6.61
N ALA A 149 -1.91 -60.26 -6.29
CA ALA A 149 -2.11 -60.79 -4.95
C ALA A 149 -1.29 -59.98 -3.90
N GLY A 150 -1.95 -59.50 -2.85
CA GLY A 150 -1.36 -58.66 -1.79
C GLY A 150 -1.33 -57.16 -2.08
N GLU A 151 -1.75 -56.71 -3.24
CA GLU A 151 -1.86 -55.29 -3.53
C GLU A 151 -3.02 -54.65 -2.76
N ARG A 152 -2.80 -53.44 -2.31
CA ARG A 152 -3.77 -52.63 -1.57
C ARG A 152 -4.06 -51.32 -2.31
N MET A 153 -5.21 -50.76 -2.03
CA MET A 153 -5.59 -49.43 -2.43
C MET A 153 -6.02 -48.63 -1.22
N TYR A 154 -5.75 -47.33 -1.25
CA TYR A 154 -6.18 -46.41 -0.22
C TYR A 154 -7.56 -45.83 -0.55
N ARG A 155 -8.48 -45.93 0.40
CA ARG A 155 -9.82 -45.37 0.37
C ARG A 155 -9.75 -43.92 0.81
N THR A 156 -9.85 -42.97 -0.12
CA THR A 156 -9.63 -41.53 0.16
C THR A 156 -10.78 -40.90 0.94
N GLY A 157 -12.00 -41.32 0.72
CA GLY A 157 -13.22 -40.67 1.16
C GLY A 157 -13.63 -39.48 0.28
N ASP A 158 -12.91 -39.22 -0.79
CA ASP A 158 -13.21 -38.12 -1.73
C ASP A 158 -14.19 -38.60 -2.80
N LEU A 159 -15.22 -37.81 -3.10
CA LEU A 159 -16.19 -38.02 -4.17
C LEU A 159 -15.70 -37.31 -5.44
N VAL A 160 -15.60 -38.12 -6.50
CA VAL A 160 -15.10 -37.62 -7.79
C VAL A 160 -15.90 -38.23 -8.94
N ARG A 161 -15.72 -37.65 -10.14
CA ARG A 161 -16.14 -38.26 -11.40
C ARG A 161 -15.06 -38.05 -12.48
N TRP A 162 -14.99 -38.98 -13.43
CA TRP A 162 -14.18 -38.79 -14.63
C TRP A 162 -14.85 -37.82 -15.58
N GLY A 163 -14.13 -36.79 -15.98
CA GLY A 163 -14.51 -35.93 -17.10
C GLY A 163 -14.34 -36.60 -18.46
N ALA A 164 -14.93 -36.02 -19.50
CA ALA A 164 -14.80 -36.50 -20.86
C ALA A 164 -13.36 -36.37 -21.40
N ASP A 165 -12.58 -35.48 -20.83
CA ASP A 165 -11.18 -35.19 -21.11
C ASP A 165 -10.19 -36.16 -20.43
N GLY A 166 -10.70 -37.12 -19.67
CA GLY A 166 -9.89 -38.10 -18.94
C GLY A 166 -9.27 -37.56 -17.65
N GLN A 167 -9.70 -36.42 -17.17
CA GLN A 167 -9.31 -35.86 -15.89
C GLN A 167 -10.40 -36.04 -14.82
N LEU A 168 -9.99 -36.18 -13.56
CA LEU A 168 -10.91 -36.27 -12.44
C LEU A 168 -11.40 -34.88 -12.01
N GLN A 169 -12.70 -34.79 -11.75
CA GLN A 169 -13.34 -33.63 -11.14
C GLN A 169 -13.68 -33.98 -9.68
N TYR A 170 -13.24 -33.11 -8.75
CA TYR A 170 -13.52 -33.22 -7.34
C TYR A 170 -14.90 -32.62 -7.01
N LEU A 171 -15.70 -33.37 -6.23
CA LEU A 171 -17.08 -32.99 -5.92
C LEU A 171 -17.35 -32.83 -4.41
N GLY A 172 -16.39 -33.23 -3.57
CA GLY A 172 -16.54 -33.17 -2.11
C GLY A 172 -16.09 -34.42 -1.41
N ARG A 173 -16.56 -34.64 -0.19
CA ARG A 173 -16.23 -35.81 0.62
C ARG A 173 -17.45 -36.66 0.93
N ALA A 174 -17.22 -37.97 1.08
CA ALA A 174 -18.22 -38.94 1.52
C ALA A 174 -18.36 -39.01 3.05
N ASP A 175 -17.37 -38.48 3.78
CA ASP A 175 -17.32 -38.43 5.25
C ASP A 175 -17.38 -36.95 5.75
N GLU A 176 -17.40 -36.80 7.08
CA GLU A 176 -17.49 -35.48 7.72
C GLU A 176 -16.15 -34.72 7.79
N GLN A 177 -15.07 -35.28 7.24
CA GLN A 177 -13.77 -34.63 7.21
C GLN A 177 -13.79 -33.42 6.32
N VAL A 178 -13.17 -32.33 6.76
CA VAL A 178 -13.12 -31.07 6.00
C VAL A 178 -11.69 -30.65 5.68
N LYS A 179 -11.52 -29.95 4.58
CA LYS A 179 -10.27 -29.26 4.27
C LYS A 179 -10.49 -27.76 4.43
N ILE A 180 -9.72 -27.12 5.30
CA ILE A 180 -9.77 -25.70 5.58
C ILE A 180 -8.33 -25.18 5.56
N ARG A 181 -7.98 -24.29 4.62
CA ARG A 181 -6.67 -23.65 4.48
C ARG A 181 -5.52 -24.68 4.39
N GLY A 182 -5.71 -25.74 3.60
CA GLY A 182 -4.75 -26.81 3.41
C GLY A 182 -4.72 -27.86 4.52
N TYR A 183 -5.31 -27.58 5.68
CA TYR A 183 -5.37 -28.53 6.78
C TYR A 183 -6.52 -29.50 6.60
N ARG A 184 -6.22 -30.78 6.78
CA ARG A 184 -7.22 -31.86 6.79
C ARG A 184 -7.69 -32.06 8.22
N ILE A 185 -8.96 -31.76 8.51
CA ILE A 185 -9.51 -31.67 9.84
C ILE A 185 -10.59 -32.75 10.03
N GLU A 186 -10.42 -33.54 11.08
CA GLU A 186 -11.42 -34.51 11.57
C GLU A 186 -12.36 -33.81 12.55
N LEU A 187 -13.57 -33.45 12.14
CA LEU A 187 -14.54 -32.79 13.01
C LEU A 187 -14.86 -33.61 14.27
N GLY A 188 -14.85 -34.95 14.16
CA GLY A 188 -15.07 -35.83 15.29
C GLY A 188 -13.99 -35.76 16.38
N GLU A 189 -12.75 -35.44 16.05
CA GLU A 189 -11.68 -35.23 17.03
C GLU A 189 -11.95 -33.99 17.86
N ILE A 190 -12.33 -32.89 17.21
CA ILE A 190 -12.66 -31.62 17.87
C ILE A 190 -13.90 -31.78 18.74
N GLN A 191 -14.92 -32.46 18.20
CA GLN A 191 -16.16 -32.76 18.94
C GLN A 191 -15.86 -33.57 20.20
N SER A 192 -15.00 -34.60 20.11
CA SER A 192 -14.59 -35.42 21.25
C SER A 192 -13.83 -34.62 22.29
N ALA A 193 -12.94 -33.70 21.83
CA ALA A 193 -12.20 -32.83 22.72
C ALA A 193 -13.12 -31.84 23.44
N LEU A 194 -14.13 -31.27 22.74
CA LEU A 194 -15.17 -30.41 23.32
C LEU A 194 -16.01 -31.13 24.35
N ALA A 195 -16.48 -32.34 24.00
CA ALA A 195 -17.33 -33.14 24.88
C ALA A 195 -16.62 -33.64 26.16
N ALA A 196 -15.27 -33.63 26.15
CA ALA A 196 -14.45 -33.99 27.31
C ALA A 196 -14.15 -32.82 28.26
N LEU A 197 -14.68 -31.60 28.00
CA LEU A 197 -14.51 -30.43 28.86
C LEU A 197 -15.61 -30.40 29.95
N ASP A 198 -15.24 -29.86 31.11
CA ASP A 198 -16.14 -29.75 32.25
C ASP A 198 -17.36 -28.86 31.92
N GLY A 199 -18.54 -29.34 32.28
CA GLY A 199 -19.80 -28.65 32.05
C GLY A 199 -20.38 -28.76 30.63
N VAL A 200 -19.77 -29.51 29.76
CA VAL A 200 -20.31 -29.85 28.43
C VAL A 200 -21.06 -31.18 28.50
N ASP A 201 -22.37 -31.18 28.22
CA ASP A 201 -23.19 -32.38 28.17
C ASP A 201 -23.15 -33.04 26.78
N GLN A 202 -23.31 -32.25 25.74
CA GLN A 202 -23.20 -32.69 24.35
C GLN A 202 -22.41 -31.64 23.55
N ALA A 203 -21.70 -32.09 22.51
CA ALA A 203 -20.98 -31.26 21.59
C ALA A 203 -21.24 -31.67 20.13
N ALA A 204 -21.29 -30.69 19.24
CA ALA A 204 -21.24 -30.87 17.80
C ALA A 204 -20.29 -29.84 17.20
N VAL A 205 -19.59 -30.23 16.13
CA VAL A 205 -18.67 -29.32 15.39
C VAL A 205 -18.97 -29.45 13.91
N ILE A 206 -19.13 -28.30 13.24
CA ILE A 206 -19.34 -28.25 11.80
C ILE A 206 -18.42 -27.21 11.16
N ALA A 207 -18.17 -27.41 9.88
CA ALA A 207 -17.57 -26.36 9.05
C ALA A 207 -18.68 -25.54 8.41
N ARG A 208 -18.72 -24.23 8.69
CA ARG A 208 -19.67 -23.29 8.10
C ARG A 208 -18.98 -22.40 7.09
N GLU A 209 -19.75 -21.99 6.09
CA GLU A 209 -19.33 -21.01 5.09
C GLU A 209 -20.40 -19.91 5.05
N ASP A 210 -20.36 -19.02 6.04
CA ASP A 210 -21.31 -17.91 6.16
C ASP A 210 -20.99 -16.76 5.19
N ARG A 211 -19.78 -16.79 4.58
CA ARG A 211 -19.32 -15.90 3.49
C ARG A 211 -18.65 -16.75 2.40
N PRO A 212 -18.84 -16.46 1.13
CA PRO A 212 -18.20 -17.21 0.04
C PRO A 212 -16.67 -17.26 0.21
N GLY A 213 -16.10 -18.47 0.15
CA GLY A 213 -14.66 -18.70 0.28
C GLY A 213 -14.11 -18.71 1.72
N ASP A 214 -14.94 -18.44 2.75
CA ASP A 214 -14.50 -18.37 4.13
C ASP A 214 -15.11 -19.50 4.97
N LYS A 215 -14.55 -20.71 4.83
CA LYS A 215 -14.94 -21.87 5.66
C LYS A 215 -14.32 -21.79 7.04
N ARG A 216 -15.16 -21.90 8.08
CA ARG A 216 -14.75 -21.84 9.49
C ARG A 216 -15.33 -23.00 10.30
N LEU A 217 -14.57 -23.43 11.32
CA LEU A 217 -15.06 -24.39 12.31
C LEU A 217 -15.93 -23.65 13.33
N VAL A 218 -17.11 -24.21 13.60
CA VAL A 218 -18.02 -23.71 14.64
C VAL A 218 -18.41 -24.89 15.53
N GLY A 219 -18.24 -24.72 16.83
CA GLY A 219 -18.66 -25.66 17.86
C GLY A 219 -20.04 -25.26 18.39
N TYR A 220 -20.83 -26.27 18.75
CA TYR A 220 -22.11 -26.12 19.44
C TYR A 220 -22.10 -27.08 20.63
N VAL A 221 -22.41 -26.55 21.80
CA VAL A 221 -22.40 -27.32 23.04
C VAL A 221 -23.72 -27.13 23.81
N THR A 222 -24.08 -28.15 24.59
CA THR A 222 -25.14 -28.04 25.61
C THR A 222 -24.53 -28.27 26.99
N GLY A 223 -25.14 -27.74 28.05
CA GLY A 223 -24.66 -27.89 29.41
C GLY A 223 -24.51 -26.55 30.11
N THR A 224 -23.57 -26.47 31.05
CA THR A 224 -23.34 -25.31 31.93
C THR A 224 -21.91 -24.74 31.84
N ALA A 225 -21.15 -25.14 30.81
CA ALA A 225 -19.77 -24.73 30.63
C ALA A 225 -19.65 -23.22 30.38
N ASP A 226 -18.58 -22.60 30.86
CA ASP A 226 -18.22 -21.21 30.52
C ASP A 226 -17.59 -21.15 29.15
N LEU A 227 -18.28 -20.54 28.20
CA LEU A 227 -17.86 -20.42 26.81
C LEU A 227 -16.46 -19.75 26.66
N ALA A 228 -16.13 -18.77 27.52
CA ALA A 228 -14.85 -18.08 27.48
C ALA A 228 -13.67 -19.02 27.83
N GLN A 229 -13.90 -20.00 28.67
CA GLN A 229 -12.88 -20.99 29.08
C GLN A 229 -12.76 -22.15 28.11
N LEU A 230 -13.83 -22.51 27.39
CA LEU A 230 -13.83 -23.67 26.49
C LEU A 230 -12.77 -23.53 25.36
N ARG A 231 -12.65 -22.36 24.75
CA ARG A 231 -11.67 -22.14 23.68
C ARG A 231 -10.23 -22.20 24.18
N THR A 232 -9.96 -21.65 25.37
CA THR A 232 -8.64 -21.70 26.00
C THR A 232 -8.27 -23.16 26.29
N ALA A 233 -9.19 -23.91 26.88
CA ALA A 233 -8.98 -25.33 27.20
C ALA A 233 -8.83 -26.21 25.94
N LEU A 234 -9.50 -25.86 24.84
CA LEU A 234 -9.29 -26.52 23.54
C LEU A 234 -7.91 -26.22 22.96
N ALA A 235 -7.46 -24.95 23.06
CA ALA A 235 -6.17 -24.54 22.53
C ALA A 235 -4.97 -25.19 23.24
N GLU A 236 -5.17 -25.67 24.48
CA GLU A 236 -4.17 -26.46 25.19
C GLU A 236 -4.11 -27.94 24.73
N ARG A 237 -5.19 -28.44 24.09
CA ARG A 237 -5.35 -29.84 23.71
C ARG A 237 -5.24 -30.10 22.21
N LEU A 238 -5.56 -29.10 21.39
CA LEU A 238 -5.64 -29.24 19.94
C LEU A 238 -4.70 -28.20 19.26
N PRO A 239 -4.16 -28.55 18.09
CA PRO A 239 -3.47 -27.58 17.25
C PRO A 239 -4.36 -26.36 16.92
N GLY A 240 -3.80 -25.17 16.80
CA GLY A 240 -4.55 -23.92 16.60
C GLY A 240 -5.54 -23.95 15.40
N TYR A 241 -5.18 -24.66 14.32
CA TYR A 241 -6.05 -24.81 13.14
C TYR A 241 -7.29 -25.73 13.38
N MET A 242 -7.33 -26.46 14.49
CA MET A 242 -8.46 -27.29 14.90
C MET A 242 -9.34 -26.62 15.96
N VAL A 243 -8.96 -25.47 16.49
CA VAL A 243 -9.76 -24.73 17.48
C VAL A 243 -10.90 -24.00 16.74
N PRO A 244 -12.19 -24.25 17.11
CA PRO A 244 -13.33 -23.58 16.49
C PRO A 244 -13.25 -22.06 16.59
N ALA A 245 -13.62 -21.36 15.51
CA ALA A 245 -13.68 -19.89 15.48
C ALA A 245 -14.74 -19.33 16.45
N ALA A 246 -15.82 -20.07 16.66
CA ALA A 246 -16.84 -19.78 17.66
C ALA A 246 -17.35 -21.06 18.31
N VAL A 247 -17.75 -20.98 19.58
CA VAL A 247 -18.49 -22.04 20.29
C VAL A 247 -19.78 -21.41 20.83
N LEU A 248 -20.92 -22.02 20.49
CA LEU A 248 -22.23 -21.55 20.89
C LEU A 248 -22.86 -22.52 21.92
N MET A 249 -23.49 -21.95 22.95
CA MET A 249 -24.30 -22.69 23.89
C MET A 249 -25.73 -22.80 23.35
N LEU A 250 -26.28 -24.02 23.35
CA LEU A 250 -27.66 -24.29 22.97
C LEU A 250 -28.37 -25.05 24.13
N ASP A 251 -29.66 -24.85 24.25
CA ASP A 251 -30.48 -25.62 25.18
C ASP A 251 -30.54 -27.09 24.81
N ALA A 252 -30.55 -27.39 23.49
CA ALA A 252 -30.47 -28.72 22.94
C ALA A 252 -29.92 -28.69 21.52
N LEU A 253 -29.20 -29.76 21.12
CA LEU A 253 -28.77 -29.91 19.72
C LEU A 253 -29.99 -30.25 18.83
N PRO A 254 -30.25 -29.55 17.73
CA PRO A 254 -31.35 -29.84 16.83
C PRO A 254 -31.12 -31.17 16.11
N LEU A 255 -32.16 -32.03 16.10
CA LEU A 255 -32.11 -33.33 15.47
C LEU A 255 -33.15 -33.43 14.34
N THR A 256 -32.77 -34.10 13.28
CA THR A 256 -33.70 -34.50 12.22
C THR A 256 -34.71 -35.55 12.74
N PRO A 257 -35.84 -35.82 12.02
CA PRO A 257 -36.78 -36.88 12.40
C PRO A 257 -36.15 -38.27 12.50
N SER A 258 -34.97 -38.50 11.90
CA SER A 258 -34.21 -39.72 11.96
C SER A 258 -33.20 -39.78 13.11
N GLY A 259 -33.19 -38.79 13.99
CA GLY A 259 -32.28 -38.67 15.14
C GLY A 259 -30.85 -38.24 14.82
N LYS A 260 -30.57 -37.78 13.63
CA LYS A 260 -29.27 -37.21 13.25
C LYS A 260 -29.24 -35.69 13.52
N LEU A 261 -28.04 -35.14 13.73
CA LEU A 261 -27.86 -33.68 13.85
C LEU A 261 -28.42 -32.95 12.62
N ASP A 262 -29.30 -32.00 12.84
CA ASP A 262 -29.80 -31.11 11.80
C ASP A 262 -28.89 -29.89 11.68
N THR A 263 -27.89 -30.01 10.81
CA THR A 263 -26.90 -28.93 10.59
C THR A 263 -27.50 -27.66 10.02
N GLY A 264 -28.64 -27.76 9.30
CA GLY A 264 -29.34 -26.62 8.73
C GLY A 264 -30.11 -25.80 9.77
N ALA A 265 -30.48 -26.41 10.88
CA ALA A 265 -31.18 -25.77 11.99
C ALA A 265 -30.22 -25.15 13.03
N LEU A 266 -28.92 -25.39 12.91
CA LEU A 266 -27.93 -24.78 13.81
C LEU A 266 -27.80 -23.28 13.55
N PRO A 267 -27.87 -22.41 14.59
CA PRO A 267 -27.77 -20.97 14.41
C PRO A 267 -26.39 -20.55 13.91
N ALA A 268 -26.35 -19.52 13.07
CA ALA A 268 -25.09 -18.88 12.74
C ALA A 268 -24.52 -18.18 14.00
N PRO A 269 -23.19 -18.18 14.17
CA PRO A 269 -22.58 -17.38 15.23
C PRO A 269 -22.94 -15.91 15.02
N ASP A 270 -23.43 -15.27 16.07
CA ASP A 270 -23.58 -13.83 16.07
C ASP A 270 -22.21 -13.21 16.35
N TYR A 271 -21.54 -12.77 15.32
CA TYR A 271 -20.29 -12.01 15.41
C TYR A 271 -20.55 -10.53 15.78
N GLN A 272 -21.80 -10.16 16.10
CA GLN A 272 -22.15 -8.87 16.68
C GLN A 272 -21.86 -8.93 18.17
N GLY A 273 -20.88 -8.13 18.59
CA GLY A 273 -20.31 -8.19 19.93
C GLY A 273 -21.27 -7.94 21.08
N PRO A 274 -20.78 -8.16 22.32
CA PRO A 274 -21.55 -8.07 23.54
C PRO A 274 -22.07 -6.65 23.82
N GLU A 275 -23.06 -6.54 24.67
CA GLU A 275 -23.70 -5.28 25.14
C GLU A 275 -22.73 -4.25 25.73
N ASP A 276 -21.46 -4.58 25.95
CA ASP A 276 -20.39 -3.72 26.46
C ASP A 276 -19.41 -3.25 25.38
N TYR A 277 -19.87 -2.50 24.36
CA TYR A 277 -18.97 -1.82 23.44
C TYR A 277 -18.17 -0.74 24.18
N LEU A 278 -16.89 -1.00 24.43
CA LEU A 278 -15.94 0.00 24.90
C LEU A 278 -15.22 0.62 23.68
N ALA A 279 -15.43 1.91 23.48
CA ALA A 279 -14.79 2.63 22.40
C ALA A 279 -13.27 2.67 22.56
N PRO A 280 -12.50 2.62 21.45
CA PRO A 280 -11.06 2.88 21.48
C PRO A 280 -10.73 4.22 22.12
N ALA A 281 -9.65 4.27 22.91
CA ALA A 281 -9.13 5.46 23.56
C ALA A 281 -7.69 5.70 23.12
N GLY A 282 -7.46 6.73 22.29
CA GLY A 282 -6.15 7.08 21.73
C GLY A 282 -5.89 6.46 20.36
N ALA A 283 -4.92 7.06 19.65
CA ALA A 283 -4.65 6.79 18.23
C ALA A 283 -4.35 5.33 17.90
N VAL A 284 -3.53 4.66 18.73
CA VAL A 284 -3.14 3.27 18.46
C VAL A 284 -4.34 2.33 18.60
N GLU A 285 -5.19 2.49 19.62
CA GLU A 285 -6.38 1.65 19.77
C GLU A 285 -7.37 1.90 18.63
N GLU A 286 -7.46 3.12 18.09
CA GLU A 286 -8.34 3.42 16.96
C GLU A 286 -7.86 2.84 15.66
N ILE A 287 -6.57 3.00 15.35
CA ILE A 287 -5.96 2.40 14.17
C ILE A 287 -6.13 0.88 14.23
N LEU A 288 -5.84 0.26 15.38
CA LEU A 288 -6.00 -1.18 15.53
C LEU A 288 -7.46 -1.62 15.38
N ALA A 289 -8.40 -0.91 15.99
CA ALA A 289 -9.84 -1.21 15.88
C ALA A 289 -10.33 -1.09 14.42
N TRP A 290 -9.85 -0.08 13.70
CA TRP A 290 -10.14 0.09 12.28
C TRP A 290 -9.50 -1.01 11.44
N LEU A 291 -8.22 -1.35 11.68
CA LEU A 291 -7.53 -2.43 10.98
C LEU A 291 -8.19 -3.79 11.23
N TYR A 292 -8.65 -4.06 12.46
CA TYR A 292 -9.42 -5.27 12.77
C TYR A 292 -10.70 -5.33 11.94
N ALA A 293 -11.46 -4.23 11.90
CA ALA A 293 -12.70 -4.16 11.11
C ALA A 293 -12.42 -4.36 9.61
N GLN A 294 -11.38 -3.72 9.07
CA GLN A 294 -10.99 -3.82 7.66
C GLN A 294 -10.55 -5.25 7.28
N VAL A 295 -9.62 -5.82 8.05
CA VAL A 295 -9.06 -7.15 7.76
C VAL A 295 -10.13 -8.24 7.90
N LEU A 296 -11.05 -8.09 8.84
CA LEU A 296 -12.14 -9.04 9.08
C LEU A 296 -13.41 -8.74 8.27
N GLY A 297 -13.43 -7.62 7.54
CA GLY A 297 -14.58 -7.19 6.74
C GLY A 297 -15.84 -6.93 7.58
N LEU A 298 -15.68 -6.36 8.78
CA LEU A 298 -16.80 -6.08 9.67
C LEU A 298 -17.48 -4.76 9.29
N PRO A 299 -18.81 -4.69 9.24
CA PRO A 299 -19.53 -3.45 8.89
C PRO A 299 -19.68 -2.49 10.08
N ARG A 300 -19.02 -2.76 11.21
CA ARG A 300 -19.09 -2.01 12.46
C ARG A 300 -17.70 -1.69 13.03
N ARG A 301 -17.66 -0.73 13.94
CA ARG A 301 -16.44 -0.46 14.74
C ARG A 301 -16.18 -1.59 15.74
N VAL A 302 -14.91 -1.91 15.94
CA VAL A 302 -14.46 -2.93 16.88
C VAL A 302 -14.19 -2.29 18.24
N GLY A 303 -14.71 -2.88 19.31
CA GLY A 303 -14.45 -2.44 20.69
C GLY A 303 -13.06 -2.88 21.16
N VAL A 304 -12.49 -2.13 22.12
CA VAL A 304 -11.10 -2.35 22.55
C VAL A 304 -10.86 -3.68 23.27
N GLN A 305 -11.89 -4.27 23.86
CA GLN A 305 -11.79 -5.55 24.55
C GLN A 305 -12.09 -6.75 23.64
N GLU A 306 -12.62 -6.49 22.45
CA GLU A 306 -12.96 -7.55 21.50
C GLU A 306 -11.68 -8.19 20.95
N SER A 307 -11.60 -9.52 21.06
CA SER A 307 -10.49 -10.29 20.56
C SER A 307 -10.57 -10.44 19.04
N PHE A 308 -9.45 -10.27 18.35
CA PHE A 308 -9.33 -10.50 16.91
C PHE A 308 -9.88 -11.85 16.46
N PHE A 309 -9.62 -12.90 17.27
CA PHE A 309 -10.06 -14.26 16.98
C PHE A 309 -11.55 -14.46 17.28
N ASP A 310 -12.10 -13.77 18.29
CA ASP A 310 -13.54 -13.85 18.61
C ASP A 310 -14.38 -13.13 17.55
N LEU A 311 -13.80 -12.09 16.93
CA LEU A 311 -14.37 -11.41 15.77
C LEU A 311 -14.28 -12.23 14.47
N GLY A 312 -13.75 -13.46 14.56
CA GLY A 312 -13.61 -14.36 13.43
C GLY A 312 -12.26 -14.29 12.72
N GLY A 313 -11.25 -13.69 13.34
CA GLY A 313 -9.87 -13.71 12.86
C GLY A 313 -9.24 -15.10 12.97
N ASP A 314 -8.24 -15.35 12.15
CA ASP A 314 -7.48 -16.59 12.06
C ASP A 314 -6.01 -16.30 11.74
N SER A 315 -5.19 -17.32 11.56
CA SER A 315 -3.77 -17.15 11.28
C SER A 315 -3.49 -16.38 9.99
N LEU A 316 -4.30 -16.53 8.95
CA LEU A 316 -4.12 -15.83 7.69
C LEU A 316 -4.54 -14.35 7.80
N SER A 317 -5.68 -14.09 8.42
CA SER A 317 -6.12 -12.73 8.70
C SER A 317 -5.23 -12.04 9.75
N ALA A 318 -4.62 -12.78 10.70
CA ALA A 318 -3.60 -12.24 11.60
C ALA A 318 -2.33 -11.80 10.83
N MET A 319 -1.90 -12.54 9.81
CA MET A 319 -0.81 -12.11 8.92
C MET A 319 -1.17 -10.84 8.14
N ARG A 320 -2.41 -10.75 7.62
CA ARG A 320 -2.91 -9.54 6.97
C ARG A 320 -2.99 -8.37 7.94
N LEU A 321 -3.39 -8.62 9.18
CA LEU A 321 -3.43 -7.61 10.23
C LEU A 321 -2.01 -7.08 10.54
N VAL A 322 -1.03 -7.95 10.69
CA VAL A 322 0.38 -7.56 10.92
C VAL A 322 0.91 -6.74 9.76
N ALA A 323 0.64 -7.13 8.51
CA ALA A 323 1.01 -6.35 7.34
C ALA A 323 0.31 -4.98 7.30
N ALA A 324 -0.96 -4.93 7.69
CA ALA A 324 -1.73 -3.69 7.77
C ALA A 324 -1.23 -2.79 8.91
N ILE A 325 -0.87 -3.35 10.08
CA ILE A 325 -0.25 -2.64 11.20
C ILE A 325 1.10 -2.05 10.76
N TYR A 326 1.93 -2.84 10.06
CA TYR A 326 3.19 -2.36 9.53
C TYR A 326 2.99 -1.17 8.58
N ASN A 327 2.04 -1.27 7.66
CA ASN A 327 1.76 -0.19 6.70
C ASN A 327 1.19 1.07 7.37
N ALA A 328 0.40 0.92 8.43
CA ALA A 328 -0.26 2.03 9.11
C ALA A 328 0.61 2.68 10.21
N LEU A 329 1.38 1.87 10.95
CA LEU A 329 2.14 2.30 12.12
C LEU A 329 3.65 2.18 11.92
N ASP A 330 4.12 1.53 10.83
CA ASP A 330 5.52 1.19 10.53
C ASP A 330 6.20 0.40 11.67
N ILE A 331 5.42 -0.46 12.35
CA ILE A 331 5.87 -1.28 13.46
C ILE A 331 5.99 -2.72 12.98
N HIS A 332 7.19 -3.30 13.08
CA HIS A 332 7.42 -4.72 12.86
C HIS A 332 6.89 -5.54 14.02
N LEU A 333 5.74 -6.16 13.82
CA LEU A 333 5.12 -7.04 14.80
C LEU A 333 5.21 -8.50 14.32
N PRO A 334 5.76 -9.43 15.12
CA PRO A 334 5.68 -10.83 14.77
C PRO A 334 4.22 -11.30 14.86
N VAL A 335 3.76 -12.15 13.92
CA VAL A 335 2.38 -12.67 13.90
C VAL A 335 1.97 -13.28 15.25
N ARG A 336 2.93 -13.91 15.95
CA ARG A 336 2.75 -14.43 17.30
C ARG A 336 2.23 -13.38 18.30
N ALA A 337 2.57 -12.12 18.15
CA ALA A 337 2.11 -11.06 19.05
C ALA A 337 0.60 -10.84 19.01
N VAL A 338 -0.05 -11.07 17.86
CA VAL A 338 -1.53 -11.02 17.73
C VAL A 338 -2.18 -12.16 18.51
N PHE A 339 -1.53 -13.35 18.54
CA PHE A 339 -2.02 -14.49 19.32
C PHE A 339 -1.87 -14.28 20.84
N GLU A 340 -0.77 -13.65 21.26
CA GLU A 340 -0.49 -13.36 22.68
C GLU A 340 -1.28 -12.18 23.23
N ALA A 341 -1.65 -11.23 22.36
CA ALA A 341 -2.40 -10.01 22.69
C ALA A 341 -3.55 -9.80 21.69
N PRO A 342 -4.62 -10.62 21.73
CA PRO A 342 -5.59 -10.69 20.64
C PRO A 342 -6.63 -9.56 20.65
N SER A 343 -6.79 -8.78 21.72
CA SER A 343 -7.71 -7.64 21.73
C SER A 343 -7.00 -6.36 21.30
N VAL A 344 -7.76 -5.39 20.79
CA VAL A 344 -7.26 -4.06 20.42
C VAL A 344 -6.47 -3.44 21.58
N ARG A 345 -7.00 -3.53 22.81
CA ARG A 345 -6.35 -2.99 24.01
C ARG A 345 -5.07 -3.73 24.37
N SER A 346 -5.09 -5.05 24.41
CA SER A 346 -3.90 -5.84 24.75
C SER A 346 -2.78 -5.68 23.71
N LEU A 347 -3.15 -5.59 22.44
CA LEU A 347 -2.18 -5.34 21.37
C LEU A 347 -1.63 -3.92 21.42
N SER A 348 -2.48 -2.92 21.69
CA SER A 348 -2.03 -1.54 21.91
C SER A 348 -1.09 -1.42 23.10
N GLN A 349 -1.42 -2.06 24.23
CA GLN A 349 -0.53 -2.08 25.40
C GLN A 349 0.82 -2.73 25.11
N ARG A 350 0.83 -3.81 24.32
CA ARG A 350 2.06 -4.46 23.90
C ARG A 350 2.90 -3.58 22.97
N LEU A 351 2.26 -2.91 22.02
CA LEU A 351 2.93 -1.94 21.15
C LEU A 351 3.50 -0.77 21.97
N ASN A 352 2.76 -0.27 22.95
CA ASN A 352 3.20 0.81 23.82
C ASN A 352 4.28 0.39 24.85
N ALA A 353 4.41 -0.90 25.15
CA ALA A 353 5.46 -1.43 26.02
C ALA A 353 6.80 -1.66 25.27
N ASP A 354 6.81 -1.61 23.94
CA ASP A 354 8.03 -1.63 23.16
C ASP A 354 8.75 -0.28 23.33
N PRO A 355 10.02 -0.26 23.77
CA PRO A 355 10.77 0.99 23.94
C PRO A 355 10.83 1.87 22.68
N ALA A 356 10.78 1.27 21.50
CA ALA A 356 10.70 1.98 20.22
C ALA A 356 9.37 2.74 20.02
N VAL A 357 8.30 2.29 20.67
CA VAL A 357 6.95 2.89 20.58
C VAL A 357 6.68 3.86 21.75
N ALA A 358 7.21 3.57 22.96
CA ALA A 358 7.03 4.39 24.14
C ALA A 358 7.72 5.77 24.06
N GLN A 359 8.75 5.91 23.21
CA GLN A 359 9.40 7.19 22.91
C GLN A 359 8.67 8.02 21.84
N GLY A 360 7.57 7.56 21.28
CA GLY A 360 6.94 8.11 20.09
C GLY A 360 5.44 8.37 20.16
N LEU A 361 4.88 8.79 21.30
CA LEU A 361 3.57 9.44 21.32
C LEU A 361 3.70 10.81 20.67
N ARG A 362 3.75 10.83 19.34
CA ARG A 362 3.64 12.05 18.53
C ARG A 362 2.19 12.52 18.51
N ALA A 363 2.03 13.85 18.39
CA ALA A 363 0.75 14.41 18.03
C ALA A 363 0.21 13.73 16.77
N ASP A 364 -0.98 13.17 16.86
CA ASP A 364 -1.73 12.64 15.75
C ASP A 364 -2.88 13.56 15.36
N PHE A 365 -3.52 13.27 14.24
CA PHE A 365 -4.64 14.07 13.77
C PHE A 365 -5.73 14.23 14.84
N ALA A 366 -6.10 13.15 15.52
CA ALA A 366 -7.19 13.15 16.50
C ALA A 366 -6.87 13.98 17.75
N SER A 367 -5.61 13.96 18.21
CA SER A 367 -5.16 14.74 19.36
C SER A 367 -5.05 16.25 19.05
N VAL A 368 -4.83 16.61 17.79
CA VAL A 368 -4.66 18.01 17.36
C VAL A 368 -6.00 18.64 16.96
N HIS A 369 -6.79 17.98 16.14
CA HIS A 369 -8.00 18.52 15.52
C HIS A 369 -9.29 17.93 16.04
N GLY A 370 -9.22 16.83 16.81
CA GLY A 370 -10.39 16.04 17.19
C GLY A 370 -10.69 14.95 16.16
N ARG A 371 -11.23 13.85 16.64
CA ARG A 371 -11.42 12.58 15.93
C ARG A 371 -12.27 12.66 14.67
N ASP A 372 -13.40 13.35 14.77
CA ASP A 372 -14.43 13.43 13.73
C ASP A 372 -14.43 14.81 13.04
N ALA A 373 -13.29 15.51 13.05
CA ALA A 373 -13.19 16.83 12.46
C ALA A 373 -13.38 16.75 10.93
N THR A 374 -14.34 17.48 10.42
CA THR A 374 -14.56 17.74 8.98
C THR A 374 -13.98 19.08 8.54
N GLU A 375 -13.64 19.92 9.51
CA GLU A 375 -12.91 21.17 9.35
C GLU A 375 -11.76 21.20 10.35
N VAL A 376 -10.64 21.81 9.96
CA VAL A 376 -9.47 22.01 10.80
C VAL A 376 -9.08 23.47 10.81
N TYR A 377 -8.58 23.94 11.94
CA TYR A 377 -8.29 25.33 12.18
C TYR A 377 -6.79 25.55 12.33
N ALA A 378 -6.28 26.65 11.83
CA ALA A 378 -4.88 27.05 12.04
C ALA A 378 -4.54 27.15 13.53
N SER A 379 -5.51 27.59 14.34
CA SER A 379 -5.37 27.67 15.81
C SER A 379 -5.21 26.31 16.51
N ASP A 380 -5.51 25.20 15.84
CA ASP A 380 -5.27 23.86 16.39
C ASP A 380 -3.80 23.45 16.31
N LEU A 381 -3.06 24.04 15.39
CA LEU A 381 -1.68 23.67 15.04
C LEU A 381 -0.67 24.51 15.85
N THR A 382 -0.65 24.31 17.16
CA THR A 382 0.29 24.97 18.07
C THR A 382 1.47 24.06 18.39
N LEU A 383 2.69 24.64 18.49
CA LEU A 383 3.94 23.87 18.65
C LEU A 383 3.97 23.00 19.92
N ASP A 384 3.31 23.42 21.00
CA ASP A 384 3.27 22.68 22.28
C ASP A 384 2.57 21.32 22.19
N LYS A 385 1.76 21.10 21.15
CA LYS A 385 1.17 19.79 20.86
C LYS A 385 2.18 18.80 20.21
N PHE A 386 3.28 19.31 19.66
CA PHE A 386 4.24 18.52 18.88
C PHE A 386 5.65 18.47 19.50
N ILE A 387 6.03 19.53 20.19
CA ILE A 387 7.40 19.74 20.70
C ILE A 387 7.33 19.94 22.22
N ASP A 388 8.28 19.34 22.92
CA ASP A 388 8.35 19.38 24.37
C ASP A 388 8.56 20.80 24.91
N ALA A 389 8.02 21.04 26.12
CA ALA A 389 8.03 22.35 26.75
C ALA A 389 9.46 22.87 27.05
N ALA A 390 10.46 21.99 27.24
CA ALA A 390 11.84 22.39 27.51
C ALA A 390 12.47 23.00 26.24
N THR A 391 12.29 22.34 25.09
CA THR A 391 12.74 22.84 23.77
C THR A 391 12.08 24.19 23.44
N LEU A 392 10.76 24.30 23.59
CA LEU A 392 10.04 25.55 23.28
C LEU A 392 10.45 26.69 24.20
N SER A 393 10.66 26.43 25.49
CA SER A 393 11.09 27.46 26.44
C SER A 393 12.51 27.95 26.20
N ALA A 394 13.40 27.09 25.67
CA ALA A 394 14.78 27.44 25.36
C ALA A 394 14.92 28.18 24.02
N ALA A 395 14.01 27.95 23.07
CA ALA A 395 14.11 28.44 21.68
C ALA A 395 14.34 29.95 21.56
N PRO A 396 13.66 30.87 22.30
CA PRO A 396 13.89 32.32 22.20
C PRO A 396 15.28 32.79 22.63
N ALA A 397 16.02 31.95 23.38
CA ALA A 397 17.36 32.25 23.85
C ALA A 397 18.48 31.58 23.02
N LEU A 398 18.14 30.83 22.00
CA LEU A 398 19.12 30.13 21.16
C LEU A 398 19.95 31.14 20.34
N PRO A 399 21.22 30.82 20.09
CA PRO A 399 22.03 31.58 19.10
C PRO A 399 21.36 31.59 17.73
N GLY A 400 21.48 32.68 17.03
CA GLY A 400 21.06 32.80 15.64
C GLY A 400 21.84 31.85 14.70
N PRO A 401 21.46 31.81 13.40
CA PRO A 401 22.15 30.99 12.40
C PRO A 401 23.64 31.30 12.29
N GLY A 402 24.43 30.34 11.85
CA GLY A 402 25.82 30.56 11.48
C GLY A 402 25.96 31.53 10.27
N ALA A 403 27.10 32.21 10.16
CA ALA A 403 27.34 33.14 9.04
C ALA A 403 27.50 32.44 7.67
N GLU A 404 27.86 31.17 7.67
CA GLU A 404 28.08 30.34 6.47
C GLU A 404 27.30 29.02 6.57
N VAL A 405 26.70 28.59 5.45
CA VAL A 405 26.05 27.30 5.32
C VAL A 405 27.08 26.29 4.81
N ARG A 406 27.56 25.41 5.67
CA ARG A 406 28.51 24.34 5.33
C ARG A 406 27.93 22.94 5.45
N THR A 407 26.90 22.76 6.27
CA THR A 407 26.24 21.47 6.44
C THR A 407 24.74 21.61 6.21
N VAL A 408 24.24 20.95 5.18
CA VAL A 408 22.81 20.98 4.79
C VAL A 408 22.18 19.63 5.06
N LEU A 409 21.08 19.60 5.79
CA LEU A 409 20.22 18.41 5.93
C LEU A 409 19.08 18.48 4.91
N LEU A 410 19.07 17.53 3.98
CA LEU A 410 18.02 17.39 2.97
C LEU A 410 17.15 16.17 3.25
N THR A 411 15.85 16.38 3.34
CA THR A 411 14.86 15.30 3.30
C THR A 411 14.25 15.20 1.90
N GLY A 412 13.76 14.01 1.53
CA GLY A 412 13.12 13.81 0.22
C GLY A 412 14.09 13.67 -0.95
N ALA A 413 15.36 13.44 -0.72
CA ALA A 413 16.42 13.30 -1.72
C ALA A 413 16.13 12.26 -2.84
N THR A 414 15.32 11.24 -2.55
CA THR A 414 14.93 10.20 -3.52
C THR A 414 13.69 10.57 -4.34
N GLY A 415 13.06 11.72 -4.07
CA GLY A 415 11.92 12.22 -4.83
C GLY A 415 12.33 12.91 -6.13
N PHE A 416 11.33 13.26 -6.97
CA PHE A 416 11.60 13.89 -8.26
C PHE A 416 12.35 15.22 -8.14
N VAL A 417 11.86 16.17 -7.34
CA VAL A 417 12.56 17.43 -7.07
C VAL A 417 13.81 17.20 -6.22
N GLY A 418 13.71 16.29 -5.24
CA GLY A 418 14.77 16.05 -4.27
C GLY A 418 16.10 15.65 -4.89
N ARG A 419 16.11 14.82 -5.95
CA ARG A 419 17.36 14.44 -6.64
C ARG A 419 18.04 15.63 -7.32
N TYR A 420 17.31 16.61 -7.83
CA TYR A 420 17.88 17.83 -8.39
C TYR A 420 18.36 18.78 -7.28
N LEU A 421 17.66 18.83 -6.16
CA LEU A 421 18.17 19.52 -4.96
C LEU A 421 19.48 18.90 -4.46
N VAL A 422 19.64 17.56 -4.54
CA VAL A 422 20.93 16.91 -4.23
C VAL A 422 22.05 17.46 -5.11
N LEU A 423 21.86 17.54 -6.43
CA LEU A 423 22.87 18.06 -7.35
C LEU A 423 23.18 19.52 -7.05
N GLN A 424 22.16 20.35 -6.93
CA GLN A 424 22.31 21.78 -6.67
C GLN A 424 23.03 22.08 -5.35
N TRP A 425 22.75 21.29 -4.32
CA TRP A 425 23.45 21.46 -3.04
C TRP A 425 24.87 20.89 -3.06
N LEU A 426 25.13 19.77 -3.75
CA LEU A 426 26.49 19.25 -3.90
C LEU A 426 27.39 20.22 -4.64
N GLU A 427 26.94 20.81 -5.77
CA GLU A 427 27.70 21.85 -6.50
C GLU A 427 28.07 23.05 -5.61
N ARG A 428 27.14 23.50 -4.78
CA ARG A 428 27.36 24.63 -3.86
C ARG A 428 28.30 24.28 -2.72
N LEU A 429 28.15 23.10 -2.17
CA LEU A 429 28.93 22.66 -1.02
C LEU A 429 30.34 22.23 -1.41
N GLU A 430 30.57 21.78 -2.64
CA GLU A 430 31.91 21.58 -3.20
C GLU A 430 32.71 22.91 -3.17
N LEU A 431 32.09 24.02 -3.57
CA LEU A 431 32.73 25.33 -3.53
C LEU A 431 32.98 25.87 -2.11
N ALA A 432 32.17 25.45 -1.14
CA ALA A 432 32.25 25.86 0.26
C ALA A 432 33.03 24.90 1.15
N ASP A 433 33.58 23.83 0.60
CA ASP A 433 34.17 22.70 1.36
C ASP A 433 33.19 22.20 2.45
N GLY A 434 31.92 22.04 2.05
CA GLY A 434 30.82 21.68 2.94
C GLY A 434 30.32 20.25 2.73
N LYS A 435 29.22 19.88 3.39
CA LYS A 435 28.64 18.54 3.36
C LYS A 435 27.12 18.56 3.21
N LEU A 436 26.61 17.78 2.30
CA LEU A 436 25.19 17.46 2.19
C LEU A 436 24.88 16.18 2.95
N ILE A 437 23.93 16.22 3.87
CA ILE A 437 23.43 15.05 4.59
C ILE A 437 22.01 14.76 4.06
N CYS A 438 21.83 13.61 3.43
CA CYS A 438 20.54 13.15 2.94
C CYS A 438 19.90 12.17 3.92
N LEU A 439 18.74 12.52 4.47
CA LEU A 439 17.92 11.61 5.27
C LEU A 439 17.02 10.77 4.34
N VAL A 440 17.24 9.46 4.29
CA VAL A 440 16.58 8.55 3.35
C VAL A 440 15.97 7.37 4.10
N ARG A 441 14.70 7.05 3.84
CA ARG A 441 14.04 5.88 4.45
C ARG A 441 14.69 4.58 3.96
N ALA A 442 15.32 3.84 4.88
CA ALA A 442 15.97 2.56 4.60
C ALA A 442 16.24 1.81 5.91
N ALA A 443 16.62 0.54 5.81
CA ALA A 443 16.98 -0.29 6.96
C ALA A 443 18.40 -0.01 7.48
N SER A 444 19.28 0.53 6.63
CA SER A 444 20.68 0.88 6.97
C SER A 444 21.16 2.04 6.09
N ASP A 445 22.27 2.68 6.48
CA ASP A 445 22.91 3.76 5.72
C ASP A 445 23.37 3.27 4.34
N ASP A 446 23.83 2.03 4.23
CA ASP A 446 24.21 1.42 2.96
C ASP A 446 22.98 1.22 2.03
N ASP A 447 21.83 0.82 2.58
CA ASP A 447 20.58 0.71 1.82
C ASP A 447 20.07 2.09 1.40
N ALA A 448 20.18 3.06 2.30
CA ALA A 448 19.83 4.45 2.04
C ALA A 448 20.67 5.01 0.88
N ARG A 449 21.99 4.76 0.91
CA ARG A 449 22.93 5.14 -0.16
C ARG A 449 22.56 4.50 -1.48
N ARG A 450 22.37 3.18 -1.51
CA ARG A 450 21.94 2.45 -2.73
C ARG A 450 20.60 2.93 -3.25
N ARG A 451 19.66 3.27 -2.36
CA ARG A 451 18.36 3.80 -2.75
C ARG A 451 18.48 5.17 -3.41
N LEU A 452 19.33 6.05 -2.88
CA LEU A 452 19.59 7.36 -3.47
C LEU A 452 20.25 7.21 -4.85
N GLU A 453 21.31 6.41 -4.96
CA GLU A 453 22.04 6.18 -6.21
C GLU A 453 21.13 5.66 -7.34
N ARG A 454 20.20 4.74 -7.03
CA ARG A 454 19.22 4.24 -8.01
C ARG A 454 18.33 5.34 -8.60
N THR A 455 18.11 6.44 -7.92
CA THR A 455 17.29 7.54 -8.47
C THR A 455 18.01 8.28 -9.60
N PHE A 456 19.33 8.21 -9.65
CA PHE A 456 20.16 8.76 -10.71
C PHE A 456 20.47 7.76 -11.82
N ASP A 457 20.33 6.46 -11.56
CA ASP A 457 20.48 5.37 -12.56
C ASP A 457 19.14 5.16 -13.32
N SER A 458 18.63 6.24 -13.91
CA SER A 458 17.31 6.27 -14.56
C SER A 458 17.37 6.96 -15.92
N GLY A 459 17.84 6.25 -16.95
CA GLY A 459 17.72 6.69 -18.34
C GLY A 459 18.95 7.34 -18.96
N ASP A 460 19.68 8.19 -18.23
CA ASP A 460 20.86 8.88 -18.71
C ASP A 460 22.13 8.57 -17.88
N PRO A 461 23.10 7.84 -18.43
CA PRO A 461 24.35 7.54 -17.72
C PRO A 461 25.21 8.77 -17.39
N ALA A 462 24.99 9.91 -18.08
CA ALA A 462 25.71 11.14 -17.78
C ALA A 462 25.28 11.72 -16.43
N LEU A 463 23.99 11.64 -16.10
CA LEU A 463 23.45 12.11 -14.83
C LEU A 463 24.04 11.32 -13.65
N LEU A 464 24.14 10.00 -13.78
CA LEU A 464 24.73 9.14 -12.73
C LEU A 464 26.22 9.44 -12.52
N ARG A 465 26.98 9.62 -13.63
CA ARG A 465 28.40 10.01 -13.55
C ARG A 465 28.58 11.34 -12.85
N TYR A 466 27.78 12.34 -13.23
CA TYR A 466 27.82 13.67 -12.65
C TYR A 466 27.50 13.64 -11.16
N PHE A 467 26.48 12.88 -10.76
CA PHE A 467 26.18 12.66 -9.35
C PHE A 467 27.37 12.05 -8.59
N HIS A 468 28.02 11.02 -9.15
CA HIS A 468 29.18 10.37 -8.50
C HIS A 468 30.38 11.30 -8.35
N GLU A 469 30.63 12.15 -9.33
CA GLU A 469 31.71 13.16 -9.29
C GLU A 469 31.49 14.13 -8.13
N LEU A 470 30.29 14.68 -8.00
CA LEU A 470 29.93 15.62 -6.93
C LEU A 470 29.82 14.98 -5.54
N ALA A 471 29.36 13.73 -5.49
CA ALA A 471 29.08 13.02 -4.24
C ALA A 471 30.32 12.47 -3.53
N ALA A 472 31.49 12.46 -4.17
CA ALA A 472 32.67 11.74 -3.70
C ALA A 472 33.08 12.12 -2.28
N ASP A 473 33.18 13.41 -1.98
CA ASP A 473 33.68 13.91 -0.69
C ASP A 473 32.63 14.72 0.09
N HIS A 474 31.56 15.14 -0.56
CA HIS A 474 30.58 16.11 -0.04
C HIS A 474 29.23 15.52 0.35
N LEU A 475 28.99 14.20 0.15
CA LEU A 475 27.73 13.54 0.44
C LEU A 475 27.81 12.53 1.58
N GLU A 476 26.94 12.72 2.57
CA GLU A 476 26.60 11.70 3.58
C GLU A 476 25.14 11.28 3.41
N VAL A 477 24.88 9.97 3.48
CA VAL A 477 23.51 9.46 3.42
C VAL A 477 23.25 8.66 4.69
N ILE A 478 22.18 9.02 5.41
CA ILE A 478 21.79 8.37 6.65
C ILE A 478 20.39 7.75 6.51
N ALA A 479 20.24 6.57 7.07
CA ALA A 479 18.96 5.91 7.16
C ALA A 479 18.11 6.55 8.26
N GLY A 480 16.92 7.04 7.92
CA GLY A 480 16.01 7.63 8.88
C GLY A 480 14.66 7.99 8.24
N ASP A 481 13.71 8.41 9.05
CA ASP A 481 12.38 8.78 8.61
C ASP A 481 11.87 10.01 9.37
N LYS A 482 11.61 11.10 8.66
CA LYS A 482 11.08 12.33 9.28
C LYS A 482 9.73 12.07 9.97
N GLY A 483 8.97 11.05 9.54
CA GLY A 483 7.73 10.59 10.17
C GLY A 483 7.92 9.93 11.53
N ARG A 484 9.15 9.68 12.02
CA ARG A 484 9.47 9.06 13.30
C ARG A 484 10.04 10.03 14.32
N ALA A 485 9.94 9.69 15.61
CA ALA A 485 10.64 10.41 16.68
C ALA A 485 12.16 10.40 16.46
N ASN A 486 12.83 11.49 16.76
CA ASN A 486 14.25 11.69 16.47
C ASN A 486 14.61 11.41 15.00
N LEU A 487 13.66 11.58 14.06
CA LEU A 487 13.84 11.25 12.63
C LEU A 487 14.13 9.75 12.40
N GLY A 488 13.77 8.87 13.35
CA GLY A 488 14.15 7.46 13.34
C GLY A 488 15.62 7.18 13.63
N LEU A 489 16.37 8.17 14.12
CA LEU A 489 17.80 8.09 14.41
C LEU A 489 18.04 7.76 15.89
N ASP A 490 19.22 7.20 16.18
CA ASP A 490 19.71 7.10 17.57
C ASP A 490 20.05 8.48 18.15
N ASP A 491 20.05 8.59 19.47
CA ASP A 491 20.29 9.85 20.19
C ASP A 491 21.63 10.50 19.82
N ARG A 492 22.68 9.70 19.56
CA ARG A 492 24.01 10.21 19.18
C ARG A 492 24.00 10.85 17.81
N THR A 493 23.39 10.19 16.84
CA THR A 493 23.26 10.70 15.47
C THR A 493 22.36 11.93 15.45
N TRP A 494 21.23 11.89 16.16
CA TRP A 494 20.34 13.04 16.28
C TRP A 494 21.05 14.26 16.90
N GLN A 495 21.79 14.07 18.02
CA GLN A 495 22.55 15.15 18.66
C GLN A 495 23.63 15.70 17.74
N ARG A 496 24.34 14.84 16.99
CA ARG A 496 25.31 15.27 15.99
C ARG A 496 24.66 16.17 14.94
N LEU A 497 23.49 15.83 14.42
CA LEU A 497 22.76 16.69 13.48
C LEU A 497 22.35 18.02 14.13
N ALA A 498 21.86 17.98 15.36
CA ALA A 498 21.51 19.18 16.12
C ALA A 498 22.70 20.13 16.27
N ASP A 499 23.92 19.62 16.44
CA ASP A 499 25.13 20.42 16.64
C ASP A 499 25.76 20.91 15.30
N THR A 500 25.67 20.12 14.23
CA THR A 500 26.45 20.34 12.99
C THR A 500 25.64 20.92 11.83
N VAL A 501 24.32 20.69 11.75
CA VAL A 501 23.50 21.18 10.63
C VAL A 501 23.35 22.69 10.68
N ASP A 502 23.59 23.34 9.54
CA ASP A 502 23.48 24.80 9.37
C ASP A 502 22.15 25.19 8.74
N LEU A 503 21.60 24.37 7.85
CA LEU A 503 20.37 24.60 7.10
C LEU A 503 19.57 23.31 6.95
N ILE A 504 18.26 23.38 7.10
CA ILE A 504 17.34 22.27 6.83
C ILE A 504 16.57 22.55 5.53
N VAL A 505 16.57 21.55 4.62
CA VAL A 505 15.76 21.59 3.39
C VAL A 505 14.75 20.44 3.45
N ASP A 506 13.49 20.77 3.69
CA ASP A 506 12.40 19.80 3.81
C ASP A 506 11.62 19.67 2.50
N ALA A 507 12.07 18.76 1.64
CA ALA A 507 11.39 18.36 0.42
C ALA A 507 10.65 17.01 0.54
N ALA A 508 10.75 16.34 1.70
CA ALA A 508 10.06 15.08 1.91
C ALA A 508 8.57 15.29 2.20
N ALA A 509 7.74 14.64 1.42
CA ALA A 509 6.31 14.49 1.69
C ALA A 509 5.79 13.17 1.10
N VAL A 510 4.74 12.63 1.68
CA VAL A 510 3.90 11.66 0.99
C VAL A 510 2.99 12.46 0.05
N VAL A 511 3.34 12.45 -1.23
CA VAL A 511 2.57 13.12 -2.29
C VAL A 511 1.55 12.13 -2.82
N ASN A 512 0.29 12.29 -2.43
CA ASN A 512 -0.80 11.44 -2.89
C ASN A 512 -2.10 12.25 -2.95
N GLY A 513 -2.65 12.39 -4.17
CA GLY A 513 -3.86 13.20 -4.40
C GLY A 513 -5.15 12.54 -3.90
N VAL A 514 -5.12 11.29 -3.43
CA VAL A 514 -6.31 10.52 -3.04
C VAL A 514 -6.38 10.29 -1.53
N LEU A 515 -5.22 10.24 -0.85
CA LEU A 515 -5.19 10.02 0.59
C LEU A 515 -5.79 11.20 1.36
N PRO A 516 -6.65 10.91 2.36
CA PRO A 516 -7.21 11.95 3.21
C PRO A 516 -6.13 12.59 4.09
N TYR A 517 -6.41 13.79 4.59
CA TYR A 517 -5.48 14.54 5.44
C TYR A 517 -5.04 13.77 6.68
N GLN A 518 -5.95 12.99 7.28
CA GLN A 518 -5.69 12.16 8.46
C GLN A 518 -4.52 11.19 8.23
N GLU A 519 -4.45 10.55 7.07
CA GLU A 519 -3.37 9.61 6.73
C GLU A 519 -2.04 10.31 6.40
N LEU A 520 -2.12 11.54 5.90
CA LEU A 520 -0.95 12.37 5.59
C LEU A 520 -0.43 13.15 6.80
N PHE A 521 -1.18 13.20 7.90
CA PHE A 521 -0.85 13.99 9.08
C PHE A 521 0.48 13.55 9.71
N GLY A 522 0.65 12.25 9.97
CA GLY A 522 1.89 11.71 10.55
C GLY A 522 3.16 12.06 9.73
N PRO A 523 3.26 11.59 8.49
CA PRO A 523 4.48 11.80 7.69
C PRO A 523 4.71 13.25 7.28
N ASN A 524 3.65 14.04 7.01
CA ASN A 524 3.81 15.38 6.47
C ASN A 524 3.76 16.47 7.57
N VAL A 525 2.86 16.38 8.56
CA VAL A 525 2.68 17.42 9.59
C VAL A 525 3.56 17.15 10.80
N ALA A 526 3.37 16.00 11.48
CA ALA A 526 4.19 15.65 12.64
C ALA A 526 5.67 15.47 12.25
N GLY A 527 5.94 15.01 11.03
CA GLY A 527 7.30 14.94 10.48
C GLY A 527 7.94 16.32 10.30
N THR A 528 7.18 17.31 9.83
CA THR A 528 7.68 18.71 9.73
C THR A 528 7.93 19.31 11.12
N ALA A 529 7.03 19.04 12.09
CA ALA A 529 7.24 19.46 13.48
C ALA A 529 8.53 18.88 14.09
N GLU A 530 8.89 17.65 13.75
CA GLU A 530 10.13 17.02 14.21
C GLU A 530 11.39 17.69 13.62
N LEU A 531 11.34 18.09 12.36
CA LEU A 531 12.41 18.87 11.76
C LEU A 531 12.47 20.30 12.34
N ILE A 532 11.32 20.89 12.68
CA ILE A 532 11.27 22.16 13.44
C ILE A 532 11.95 21.97 14.80
N ARG A 533 11.68 20.88 15.53
CA ARG A 533 12.37 20.57 16.79
C ARG A 533 13.90 20.52 16.62
N LEU A 534 14.38 19.92 15.53
CA LEU A 534 15.81 19.93 15.20
C LEU A 534 16.29 21.36 14.89
N ALA A 535 15.51 22.17 14.17
CA ALA A 535 15.85 23.55 13.88
C ALA A 535 15.96 24.42 15.13
N LEU A 536 15.18 24.08 16.18
CA LEU A 536 15.16 24.74 17.49
C LEU A 536 16.13 24.09 18.52
N SER A 537 17.11 23.32 18.08
CA SER A 537 18.07 22.67 18.97
C SER A 537 19.46 23.29 18.81
N THR A 538 20.17 23.53 19.95
CA THR A 538 21.54 24.10 20.06
C THR A 538 21.71 25.50 19.48
N ARG A 539 21.23 25.77 18.27
CA ARG A 539 21.15 27.08 17.60
C ARG A 539 19.99 27.07 16.61
N LEU A 540 19.51 28.24 16.23
CA LEU A 540 18.49 28.34 15.19
C LEU A 540 19.09 27.93 13.83
N LYS A 541 18.41 27.05 13.11
CA LYS A 541 18.80 26.61 11.77
C LYS A 541 17.77 27.10 10.76
N PRO A 542 18.12 27.93 9.78
CA PRO A 542 17.23 28.30 8.69
C PRO A 542 16.52 27.09 8.11
N TYR A 543 15.26 27.28 7.72
CA TYR A 543 14.40 26.19 7.28
C TYR A 543 13.80 26.50 5.91
N SER A 544 14.17 25.72 4.89
CA SER A 544 13.61 25.77 3.55
C SER A 544 12.54 24.69 3.40
N TYR A 545 11.31 25.11 3.15
CA TYR A 545 10.15 24.22 3.06
C TYR A 545 9.59 24.17 1.65
N VAL A 546 9.65 22.99 1.02
CA VAL A 546 9.03 22.77 -0.29
C VAL A 546 7.54 22.50 -0.07
N SER A 547 6.72 23.49 -0.37
CA SER A 547 5.26 23.48 -0.27
C SER A 547 4.61 23.29 -1.65
N THR A 548 3.33 23.53 -1.78
CA THR A 548 2.55 23.37 -3.01
C THR A 548 1.59 24.52 -3.24
N ALA A 549 1.28 24.81 -4.49
CA ALA A 549 0.22 25.75 -4.89
C ALA A 549 -1.17 25.34 -4.37
N ASN A 550 -1.42 24.04 -4.18
CA ASN A 550 -2.67 23.51 -3.61
C ASN A 550 -3.02 24.05 -2.21
N VAL A 551 -2.06 24.68 -1.53
CA VAL A 551 -2.34 25.45 -0.31
C VAL A 551 -3.32 26.59 -0.61
N GLY A 552 -3.36 27.11 -1.84
CA GLY A 552 -4.28 28.14 -2.30
C GLY A 552 -5.73 27.67 -2.57
N ASP A 553 -5.97 26.37 -2.75
CA ASP A 553 -7.27 25.83 -3.22
C ASP A 553 -8.49 26.27 -2.39
N GLN A 554 -8.30 26.55 -1.11
CA GLN A 554 -9.37 26.94 -0.19
C GLN A 554 -9.17 28.38 0.34
N ILE A 555 -8.38 29.19 -0.35
CA ILE A 555 -8.12 30.59 -0.02
C ILE A 555 -8.70 31.46 -1.13
N GLU A 556 -9.34 32.58 -0.77
CA GLU A 556 -9.79 33.57 -1.75
C GLU A 556 -8.58 34.03 -2.58
N PRO A 557 -8.66 34.05 -3.91
CA PRO A 557 -7.51 34.38 -4.77
C PRO A 557 -6.83 35.72 -4.44
N SER A 558 -7.60 36.72 -3.98
CA SER A 558 -7.08 38.03 -3.56
C SER A 558 -6.31 38.00 -2.23
N ALA A 559 -6.49 36.95 -1.43
CA ALA A 559 -5.81 36.75 -0.16
C ALA A 559 -4.63 35.77 -0.29
N PHE A 560 -4.52 35.02 -1.39
CA PHE A 560 -3.43 34.12 -1.67
C PHE A 560 -2.25 34.86 -2.29
N THR A 561 -1.46 35.53 -1.45
CA THR A 561 -0.29 36.31 -1.86
C THR A 561 0.97 35.77 -1.16
N GLU A 562 2.15 36.18 -1.70
CA GLU A 562 3.44 35.80 -1.12
C GLU A 562 3.70 36.46 0.24
N ASP A 563 3.03 37.62 0.53
CA ASP A 563 3.15 38.32 1.80
C ASP A 563 2.18 37.86 2.88
N ALA A 564 1.17 37.10 2.49
CA ALA A 564 0.09 36.74 3.41
C ALA A 564 0.54 35.77 4.50
N ASP A 565 0.14 36.03 5.73
CA ASP A 565 0.21 35.03 6.79
C ASP A 565 -0.84 33.94 6.53
N ILE A 566 -0.38 32.73 6.34
CA ILE A 566 -1.22 31.59 5.99
C ILE A 566 -2.31 31.30 7.02
N ARG A 567 -2.06 31.64 8.30
CA ARG A 567 -3.03 31.49 9.40
C ARG A 567 -4.20 32.47 9.29
N VAL A 568 -3.96 33.62 8.62
CA VAL A 568 -4.96 34.67 8.38
C VAL A 568 -5.65 34.48 7.04
N ALA A 569 -4.87 34.16 5.99
CA ALA A 569 -5.40 33.97 4.65
C ALA A 569 -6.25 32.69 4.53
N GLY A 570 -5.89 31.64 5.25
CA GLY A 570 -6.62 30.36 5.28
C GLY A 570 -6.76 29.81 6.69
N PRO A 571 -7.55 30.46 7.57
CA PRO A 571 -7.65 30.08 8.99
C PRO A 571 -8.38 28.76 9.22
N ILE A 572 -9.18 28.33 8.24
CA ILE A 572 -10.03 27.13 8.32
C ILE A 572 -9.86 26.33 7.04
N ARG A 573 -9.79 25.01 7.17
CA ARG A 573 -9.73 24.07 6.04
C ARG A 573 -10.81 23.03 6.17
N THR A 574 -11.55 22.80 5.11
CA THR A 574 -12.48 21.67 5.00
C THR A 574 -11.72 20.41 4.64
N ILE A 575 -12.05 19.31 5.31
CA ILE A 575 -11.57 17.98 4.98
C ILE A 575 -12.65 17.28 4.18
N ASP A 576 -12.40 17.10 2.89
CA ASP A 576 -13.29 16.37 2.00
C ASP A 576 -12.53 15.31 1.20
N GLY A 577 -13.25 14.49 0.44
CA GLY A 577 -12.67 13.48 -0.44
C GLY A 577 -12.18 14.01 -1.78
N GLY A 578 -12.03 15.33 -1.95
CA GLY A 578 -11.55 15.96 -3.17
C GLY A 578 -10.12 15.59 -3.50
N TYR A 579 -9.82 15.45 -4.80
CA TYR A 579 -8.46 15.18 -5.26
C TYR A 579 -7.52 16.31 -4.84
N GLY A 580 -6.38 15.97 -4.20
CA GLY A 580 -5.40 16.94 -3.71
C GLY A 580 -5.74 17.57 -2.35
N ASN A 581 -6.98 17.47 -1.85
CA ASN A 581 -7.42 18.10 -0.59
C ASN A 581 -6.54 17.68 0.59
N GLY A 582 -6.34 16.37 0.80
CA GLY A 582 -5.53 15.89 1.91
C GLY A 582 -4.07 16.35 1.83
N TYR A 583 -3.48 16.34 0.63
CA TYR A 583 -2.12 16.79 0.41
C TYR A 583 -1.98 18.31 0.63
N GLY A 584 -2.84 19.12 0.04
CA GLY A 584 -2.86 20.57 0.22
C GLY A 584 -3.01 20.97 1.69
N ASN A 585 -3.94 20.32 2.42
CA ASN A 585 -4.13 20.56 3.86
C ASN A 585 -2.90 20.15 4.68
N SER A 586 -2.19 19.06 4.32
CA SER A 586 -0.99 18.64 5.03
C SER A 586 0.19 19.61 4.84
N LYS A 587 0.31 20.22 3.66
CA LYS A 587 1.32 21.25 3.39
C LYS A 587 0.98 22.57 4.04
N TRP A 588 -0.30 23.00 4.02
CA TRP A 588 -0.80 24.13 4.76
C TRP A 588 -0.48 24.02 6.25
N ALA A 589 -0.72 22.85 6.86
CA ALA A 589 -0.42 22.63 8.28
C ALA A 589 1.09 22.80 8.59
N GLY A 590 1.97 22.34 7.69
CA GLY A 590 3.41 22.56 7.82
C GLY A 590 3.79 24.05 7.77
N GLU A 591 3.16 24.85 6.89
CA GLU A 591 3.38 26.29 6.84
C GLU A 591 2.89 27.00 8.11
N VAL A 592 1.74 26.55 8.69
CA VAL A 592 1.24 27.08 9.97
C VAL A 592 2.26 26.84 11.09
N LEU A 593 2.76 25.61 11.23
CA LEU A 593 3.76 25.29 12.26
C LEU A 593 5.07 26.05 12.11
N LEU A 594 5.52 26.29 10.87
CA LEU A 594 6.70 27.10 10.60
C LEU A 594 6.49 28.57 10.96
N ARG A 595 5.29 29.11 10.73
CA ARG A 595 4.95 30.47 11.15
C ARG A 595 4.90 30.60 12.66
N GLU A 596 4.35 29.60 13.37
CA GLU A 596 4.39 29.51 14.84
C GLU A 596 5.85 29.48 15.37
N ALA A 597 6.74 28.72 14.72
CA ALA A 597 8.15 28.66 15.12
C ALA A 597 8.89 29.99 14.87
N HIS A 598 8.60 30.65 13.77
CA HIS A 598 9.14 31.97 13.49
C HIS A 598 8.69 32.99 14.54
N ASP A 599 7.40 33.05 14.83
CA ASP A 599 6.85 33.99 15.83
C ASP A 599 7.39 33.74 17.24
N LEU A 600 7.66 32.46 17.58
CA LEU A 600 8.20 32.07 18.88
C LEU A 600 9.63 32.59 19.11
N CYS A 601 10.51 32.46 18.13
CA CYS A 601 11.95 32.67 18.33
C CYS A 601 12.69 33.31 17.16
N GLY A 602 12.00 33.79 16.13
CA GLY A 602 12.64 34.36 14.93
C GLY A 602 13.32 33.33 14.04
N LEU A 603 12.86 32.07 14.03
CA LEU A 603 13.42 31.05 13.13
C LEU A 603 13.35 31.54 11.69
N PRO A 604 14.49 31.63 10.95
CA PRO A 604 14.46 32.00 9.53
C PRO A 604 13.77 30.89 8.72
N VAL A 605 12.80 31.27 7.89
CA VAL A 605 12.01 30.33 7.11
C VAL A 605 11.87 30.82 5.67
N SER A 606 12.07 29.92 4.71
CA SER A 606 11.69 30.10 3.30
C SER A 606 10.70 29.02 2.87
N VAL A 607 9.54 29.44 2.37
CA VAL A 607 8.48 28.57 1.88
C VAL A 607 8.39 28.68 0.36
N PHE A 608 8.45 27.55 -0.33
CA PHE A 608 8.37 27.46 -1.79
C PHE A 608 7.08 26.73 -2.21
N ARG A 609 6.04 27.49 -2.60
CA ARG A 609 4.76 26.96 -3.07
C ARG A 609 4.87 26.62 -4.54
N CYS A 610 5.29 25.37 -4.83
CA CYS A 610 5.46 24.89 -6.20
C CYS A 610 4.12 24.48 -6.81
N ASP A 611 3.89 24.82 -8.07
CA ASP A 611 2.84 24.26 -8.90
C ASP A 611 3.38 23.08 -9.73
N MET A 612 2.94 22.90 -10.98
CA MET A 612 3.36 21.77 -11.79
C MET A 612 4.85 21.82 -12.11
N ILE A 613 5.55 20.75 -11.80
CA ILE A 613 6.98 20.60 -12.04
C ILE A 613 7.21 19.65 -13.21
N LEU A 614 7.71 20.19 -14.31
CA LEU A 614 7.98 19.46 -15.54
C LEU A 614 9.28 18.64 -15.48
N ALA A 615 9.44 17.79 -16.49
CA ALA A 615 10.66 17.02 -16.71
C ALA A 615 11.91 17.89 -16.88
N ASP A 616 13.05 17.26 -16.66
CA ASP A 616 14.36 17.84 -16.98
C ASP A 616 14.51 18.12 -18.45
N THR A 617 15.10 19.29 -18.78
CA THR A 617 15.29 19.72 -20.17
C THR A 617 16.61 19.21 -20.78
N SER A 618 17.54 18.71 -19.97
CA SER A 618 18.90 18.35 -20.39
C SER A 618 19.13 16.84 -20.42
N TYR A 619 18.81 16.14 -19.33
CA TYR A 619 19.05 14.70 -19.21
C TYR A 619 17.89 13.87 -19.72
N ALA A 620 18.19 12.79 -20.45
CA ALA A 620 17.19 11.92 -21.03
C ALA A 620 16.49 11.01 -19.99
N GLY A 621 15.20 10.71 -20.21
CA GLY A 621 14.44 9.78 -19.39
C GLY A 621 14.04 10.30 -17.99
N GLN A 622 14.25 11.57 -17.70
CA GLN A 622 14.01 12.17 -16.37
C GLN A 622 12.60 12.70 -16.23
N LEU A 623 11.64 11.77 -16.10
CA LEU A 623 10.20 12.07 -15.95
C LEU A 623 9.69 11.81 -14.53
N ASN A 624 8.65 12.55 -14.12
CA ASN A 624 7.82 12.18 -12.99
C ASN A 624 6.63 11.34 -13.48
N LEU A 625 6.79 10.03 -13.56
CA LEU A 625 5.78 9.12 -14.11
C LEU A 625 4.49 9.06 -13.27
N SER A 626 4.53 9.49 -12.03
CA SER A 626 3.38 9.44 -11.13
C SER A 626 2.48 10.67 -11.21
N ASP A 627 2.95 11.79 -11.80
CA ASP A 627 2.17 13.02 -11.87
C ASP A 627 1.07 12.99 -12.93
N MET A 628 0.10 13.89 -12.76
CA MET A 628 -1.05 13.97 -13.64
C MET A 628 -0.70 14.46 -15.06
N PHE A 629 0.27 15.39 -15.19
CA PHE A 629 0.65 15.94 -16.48
C PHE A 629 1.34 14.89 -17.35
N THR A 630 2.33 14.17 -16.81
CA THR A 630 3.02 13.08 -17.51
C THR A 630 2.03 12.00 -17.96
N ARG A 631 1.07 11.63 -17.09
CA ARG A 631 0.02 10.66 -17.42
C ARG A 631 -0.93 11.17 -18.50
N LEU A 632 -1.29 12.43 -18.46
CA LEU A 632 -2.16 13.05 -19.49
C LEU A 632 -1.44 13.04 -20.84
N LEU A 633 -0.19 13.50 -20.90
CA LEU A 633 0.60 13.57 -22.12
C LEU A 633 0.82 12.16 -22.72
N PHE A 634 1.19 11.20 -21.86
CA PHE A 634 1.26 9.79 -22.25
C PHE A 634 -0.07 9.32 -22.86
N SER A 635 -1.20 9.60 -22.21
CA SER A 635 -2.52 9.13 -22.65
C SER A 635 -2.95 9.73 -23.97
N VAL A 636 -2.67 11.01 -24.20
CA VAL A 636 -2.93 11.69 -25.49
C VAL A 636 -2.14 11.03 -26.61
N VAL A 637 -0.84 10.80 -26.41
CA VAL A 637 0.01 10.20 -27.45
C VAL A 637 -0.33 8.73 -27.68
N ALA A 638 -0.50 7.95 -26.61
CA ALA A 638 -0.82 6.53 -26.69
C ALA A 638 -2.21 6.25 -27.30
N SER A 639 -3.19 7.11 -27.04
CA SER A 639 -4.52 6.99 -27.65
C SER A 639 -4.61 7.58 -29.05
N GLY A 640 -3.69 8.46 -29.44
CA GLY A 640 -3.70 9.17 -30.71
C GLY A 640 -4.84 10.19 -30.86
N VAL A 641 -5.47 10.61 -29.75
CA VAL A 641 -6.58 11.56 -29.78
C VAL A 641 -6.43 12.65 -28.70
N ALA A 642 -6.77 13.87 -29.04
CA ALA A 642 -6.86 15.00 -28.14
C ALA A 642 -8.19 15.76 -28.35
N PRO A 643 -8.71 16.50 -27.35
CA PRO A 643 -9.89 17.31 -27.57
C PRO A 643 -9.55 18.49 -28.50
N ARG A 644 -10.58 19.06 -29.10
CA ARG A 644 -10.41 20.32 -29.82
C ARG A 644 -9.77 21.39 -28.95
N SER A 645 -10.19 21.47 -27.68
CA SER A 645 -9.56 22.25 -26.62
C SER A 645 -9.74 21.57 -25.27
N PHE A 646 -8.74 21.64 -24.41
CA PHE A 646 -8.84 21.27 -22.99
C PHE A 646 -9.60 22.29 -22.17
N TYR A 647 -9.83 23.47 -22.75
CA TYR A 647 -10.48 24.60 -22.11
C TYR A 647 -11.85 24.89 -22.75
N ARG A 648 -12.71 25.60 -22.01
CA ARG A 648 -13.99 26.05 -22.55
C ARG A 648 -13.76 26.93 -23.78
N LEU A 649 -14.52 26.67 -24.84
CA LEU A 649 -14.54 27.50 -26.03
C LEU A 649 -15.25 28.81 -25.74
N ASP A 650 -14.96 29.84 -26.53
CA ASP A 650 -15.70 31.09 -26.49
C ASP A 650 -17.16 30.95 -27.01
N ALA A 651 -17.94 31.99 -26.92
CA ALA A 651 -19.33 32.00 -27.39
C ALA A 651 -19.47 31.69 -28.89
N HIS A 652 -18.41 31.77 -29.67
CA HIS A 652 -18.36 31.50 -31.12
C HIS A 652 -17.77 30.12 -31.44
N GLY A 653 -17.43 29.32 -30.41
CA GLY A 653 -16.82 28.01 -30.55
C GLY A 653 -15.33 28.05 -30.89
N ASN A 654 -14.62 29.15 -30.65
CA ASN A 654 -13.18 29.23 -30.85
C ASN A 654 -12.41 28.85 -29.57
N ARG A 655 -11.17 28.37 -29.74
CA ARG A 655 -10.23 28.20 -28.65
C ARG A 655 -9.94 29.55 -27.99
N GLN A 656 -9.89 29.54 -26.68
CA GLN A 656 -9.51 30.69 -25.90
C GLN A 656 -8.01 30.61 -25.56
N ARG A 657 -7.37 31.77 -25.44
CA ARG A 657 -6.02 31.85 -24.92
C ARG A 657 -6.01 31.36 -23.47
N ALA A 658 -5.21 30.38 -23.18
CA ALA A 658 -5.07 29.77 -21.85
C ALA A 658 -3.59 29.60 -21.49
N HIS A 659 -3.31 29.60 -20.21
CA HIS A 659 -1.99 29.34 -19.66
C HIS A 659 -2.01 28.03 -18.87
N PHE A 660 -0.92 27.27 -18.90
CA PHE A 660 -0.70 26.12 -18.06
C PHE A 660 0.52 26.38 -17.17
N ASP A 661 0.27 26.52 -15.87
CA ASP A 661 1.32 26.84 -14.90
C ASP A 661 2.24 25.64 -14.70
N ALA A 662 3.47 25.77 -15.18
CA ALA A 662 4.45 24.69 -15.10
C ALA A 662 5.88 25.23 -15.24
N LEU A 663 6.85 24.59 -14.55
CA LEU A 663 8.27 24.96 -14.59
C LEU A 663 9.16 23.71 -14.65
N PRO A 664 10.31 23.75 -15.37
CA PRO A 664 11.27 22.66 -15.42
C PRO A 664 11.89 22.36 -14.05
N VAL A 665 12.12 21.09 -13.74
CA VAL A 665 12.58 20.64 -12.41
C VAL A 665 13.95 21.19 -12.04
N GLU A 666 14.87 21.31 -12.98
CA GLU A 666 16.20 21.87 -12.75
C GLU A 666 16.14 23.34 -12.35
N PHE A 667 15.28 24.14 -12.98
CA PHE A 667 15.06 25.54 -12.62
C PHE A 667 14.44 25.65 -11.21
N VAL A 668 13.43 24.83 -10.92
CA VAL A 668 12.77 24.81 -9.60
C VAL A 668 13.78 24.46 -8.51
N ALA A 669 14.62 23.45 -8.72
CA ALA A 669 15.64 23.05 -7.75
C ALA A 669 16.72 24.11 -7.55
N GLU A 670 17.18 24.77 -8.64
CA GLU A 670 18.14 25.88 -8.57
C GLU A 670 17.56 27.05 -7.79
N ALA A 671 16.30 27.42 -8.05
CA ALA A 671 15.62 28.51 -7.34
C ALA A 671 15.50 28.21 -5.83
N ILE A 672 15.03 27.00 -5.47
CA ILE A 672 14.89 26.59 -4.06
C ILE A 672 16.25 26.60 -3.35
N ALA A 673 17.29 26.04 -3.97
CA ALA A 673 18.61 25.96 -3.36
C ALA A 673 19.26 27.38 -3.23
N THR A 674 19.06 28.21 -4.23
CA THR A 674 19.66 29.59 -4.25
C THR A 674 18.96 30.52 -3.26
N LEU A 675 17.64 30.60 -3.36
CA LEU A 675 16.86 31.52 -2.53
C LEU A 675 16.81 31.06 -1.08
N GLY A 676 16.67 29.71 -0.86
CA GLY A 676 16.66 29.14 0.48
C GLY A 676 17.97 29.34 1.24
N ALA A 677 19.12 29.34 0.55
CA ALA A 677 20.43 29.66 1.16
C ALA A 677 20.59 31.11 1.60
N GLN A 678 19.80 32.03 1.07
CA GLN A 678 19.90 33.46 1.35
C GLN A 678 19.05 33.90 2.54
N VAL A 679 18.02 33.12 2.93
CA VAL A 679 17.10 33.51 4.01
C VAL A 679 17.75 33.15 5.35
N MET A 680 18.49 34.12 5.91
CA MET A 680 19.17 33.99 7.21
C MET A 680 18.43 34.68 8.35
N ASP A 681 17.37 35.41 8.04
CA ASP A 681 16.43 36.06 8.95
C ASP A 681 15.06 36.18 8.30
N GLY A 682 14.02 36.47 9.08
CA GLY A 682 12.67 36.67 8.55
C GLY A 682 11.93 35.42 8.11
N PHE A 683 10.80 35.64 7.45
CA PHE A 683 9.92 34.59 6.91
C PHE A 683 9.53 34.97 5.49
N GLU A 684 10.09 34.27 4.51
CA GLU A 684 9.85 34.52 3.10
C GLU A 684 8.99 33.44 2.48
N THR A 685 8.01 33.82 1.68
CA THR A 685 7.20 32.88 0.88
C THR A 685 7.34 33.20 -0.59
N TYR A 686 7.56 32.21 -1.41
CA TYR A 686 7.70 32.29 -2.85
C TYR A 686 6.66 31.44 -3.56
N HIS A 687 5.90 32.00 -4.49
CA HIS A 687 5.06 31.28 -5.41
C HIS A 687 5.92 30.81 -6.60
N VAL A 688 6.41 29.58 -6.54
CA VAL A 688 7.25 28.97 -7.58
C VAL A 688 6.36 28.52 -8.73
N MET A 689 5.89 29.49 -9.47
CA MET A 689 4.89 29.39 -10.52
C MET A 689 5.36 30.13 -11.78
N ASN A 690 4.76 29.80 -12.92
CA ASN A 690 5.07 30.44 -14.19
C ASN A 690 4.21 31.73 -14.38
N PRO A 691 4.80 32.96 -14.32
CA PRO A 691 4.04 34.20 -14.38
C PRO A 691 3.66 34.61 -15.79
N HIS A 692 4.14 33.94 -16.83
CA HIS A 692 4.02 34.39 -18.20
C HIS A 692 2.59 34.25 -18.73
N ASP A 693 1.95 35.39 -19.05
CA ASP A 693 0.70 35.39 -19.83
C ASP A 693 1.04 35.28 -21.32
N ASP A 694 1.63 34.17 -21.73
CA ASP A 694 2.08 33.90 -23.11
C ASP A 694 1.05 33.15 -23.96
N GLY A 695 -0.03 32.63 -23.32
CA GLY A 695 -1.06 31.85 -23.96
C GLY A 695 -0.60 30.42 -24.29
N ILE A 696 0.44 29.93 -23.61
CA ILE A 696 0.96 28.61 -23.77
C ILE A 696 0.26 27.67 -22.76
N GLY A 697 -0.67 26.88 -23.23
CA GLY A 697 -1.47 25.94 -22.46
C GLY A 697 -1.40 24.52 -23.01
N LEU A 698 -2.28 23.64 -22.51
CA LEU A 698 -2.34 22.25 -22.95
C LEU A 698 -2.69 22.11 -24.45
N ASP A 699 -3.42 23.08 -25.01
CA ASP A 699 -3.76 23.08 -26.42
C ASP A 699 -2.52 23.27 -27.30
N GLU A 700 -1.67 24.20 -26.94
CA GLU A 700 -0.38 24.50 -27.63
C GLU A 700 0.59 23.33 -27.48
N TYR A 701 0.63 22.67 -26.33
CA TYR A 701 1.48 21.48 -26.14
C TYR A 701 1.10 20.37 -27.11
N VAL A 702 -0.17 20.10 -27.28
CA VAL A 702 -0.62 19.10 -28.26
C VAL A 702 -0.41 19.54 -29.70
N ASP A 703 -0.58 20.84 -30.01
CA ASP A 703 -0.31 21.34 -31.36
C ASP A 703 1.20 21.19 -31.69
N TRP A 704 2.11 21.47 -30.77
CA TRP A 704 3.55 21.22 -30.95
C TRP A 704 3.87 19.74 -31.18
N LEU A 705 3.17 18.82 -30.51
CA LEU A 705 3.35 17.39 -30.78
C LEU A 705 2.85 16.99 -32.17
N ILE A 706 1.73 17.55 -32.63
CA ILE A 706 1.23 17.31 -33.99
C ILE A 706 2.22 17.86 -35.03
N GLU A 707 2.74 19.07 -34.82
CA GLU A 707 3.76 19.70 -35.67
C GLU A 707 5.07 18.87 -35.70
N ALA A 708 5.43 18.24 -34.57
CA ALA A 708 6.57 17.34 -34.47
C ALA A 708 6.34 15.98 -35.13
N GLY A 709 5.14 15.72 -35.69
CA GLY A 709 4.80 14.52 -36.44
C GLY A 709 4.15 13.40 -35.67
N TYR A 710 3.76 13.60 -34.42
CA TYR A 710 2.98 12.59 -33.67
C TYR A 710 1.55 12.52 -34.23
N PRO A 711 1.00 11.29 -34.47
CA PRO A 711 -0.30 11.10 -35.11
C PRO A 711 -1.45 11.31 -34.09
N ILE A 712 -1.75 12.56 -33.74
CA ILE A 712 -2.79 12.92 -32.81
C ILE A 712 -3.94 13.59 -33.56
N GLU A 713 -5.14 13.00 -33.50
CA GLU A 713 -6.38 13.55 -34.06
C GLU A 713 -7.06 14.48 -33.03
N ARG A 714 -7.42 15.68 -33.48
CA ARG A 714 -8.27 16.59 -32.66
C ARG A 714 -9.74 16.21 -32.81
N VAL A 715 -10.43 15.98 -31.68
CA VAL A 715 -11.85 15.58 -31.63
C VAL A 715 -12.68 16.79 -31.18
N ASP A 716 -13.69 17.19 -31.94
CA ASP A 716 -14.45 18.40 -31.66
C ASP A 716 -15.30 18.31 -30.41
N ASP A 717 -15.94 17.18 -30.16
CA ASP A 717 -16.76 16.91 -29.01
C ASP A 717 -15.92 16.35 -27.85
N PHE A 718 -15.96 17.02 -26.66
CA PHE A 718 -15.15 16.67 -25.51
C PHE A 718 -15.53 15.30 -24.91
N ASP A 719 -16.82 14.99 -24.83
CA ASP A 719 -17.28 13.70 -24.30
C ASP A 719 -16.94 12.56 -25.26
N GLN A 720 -17.01 12.80 -26.57
CA GLN A 720 -16.57 11.84 -27.59
C GLN A 720 -15.05 11.61 -27.50
N TRP A 721 -14.26 12.67 -27.31
CA TRP A 721 -12.82 12.54 -27.09
C TRP A 721 -12.52 11.68 -25.89
N LEU A 722 -13.15 11.97 -24.74
CA LEU A 722 -12.91 11.25 -23.48
C LEU A 722 -13.22 9.76 -23.66
N HIS A 723 -14.36 9.44 -24.27
CA HIS A 723 -14.76 8.05 -24.53
C HIS A 723 -13.80 7.33 -25.49
N ARG A 724 -13.35 7.99 -26.57
CA ARG A 724 -12.35 7.41 -27.51
C ARG A 724 -11.01 7.18 -26.81
N MET A 725 -10.54 8.13 -26.03
CA MET A 725 -9.31 8.00 -25.24
C MET A 725 -9.41 6.86 -24.25
N GLU A 726 -10.48 6.79 -23.44
CA GLU A 726 -10.69 5.68 -22.49
C GLU A 726 -10.69 4.33 -23.19
N THR A 727 -11.40 4.20 -24.30
CA THR A 727 -11.47 2.95 -25.09
C THR A 727 -10.08 2.54 -25.58
N ALA A 728 -9.31 3.47 -26.12
CA ALA A 728 -7.95 3.21 -26.61
C ALA A 728 -7.00 2.82 -25.45
N LEU A 729 -7.09 3.52 -24.32
CA LEU A 729 -6.24 3.23 -23.16
C LEU A 729 -6.57 1.88 -22.52
N HIS A 730 -7.84 1.47 -22.50
CA HIS A 730 -8.21 0.12 -22.03
C HIS A 730 -7.64 -1.01 -22.90
N ALA A 731 -7.39 -0.76 -24.17
CA ALA A 731 -6.79 -1.73 -25.09
C ALA A 731 -5.24 -1.85 -24.94
N LEU A 732 -4.61 -0.95 -24.19
CA LEU A 732 -3.16 -1.00 -23.96
C LEU A 732 -2.75 -2.16 -23.04
N PRO A 733 -1.50 -2.64 -23.15
CA PRO A 733 -0.91 -3.56 -22.19
C PRO A 733 -0.99 -2.99 -20.76
N GLU A 734 -1.10 -3.87 -19.76
CA GLU A 734 -1.32 -3.50 -18.36
C GLU A 734 -0.29 -2.49 -17.84
N ARG A 735 1.01 -2.70 -18.11
CA ARG A 735 2.10 -1.78 -17.73
C ARG A 735 1.83 -0.35 -18.23
N GLN A 736 1.38 -0.20 -19.46
CA GLN A 736 1.06 1.09 -20.07
C GLN A 736 -0.23 1.69 -19.51
N ARG A 737 -1.27 0.86 -19.28
CA ARG A 737 -2.53 1.30 -18.63
C ARG A 737 -2.29 1.91 -17.25
N HIS A 738 -1.40 1.33 -16.46
CA HIS A 738 -1.04 1.87 -15.15
C HIS A 738 -0.39 3.26 -15.20
N GLN A 739 0.26 3.60 -16.31
CA GLN A 739 0.86 4.92 -16.52
C GLN A 739 -0.12 5.93 -17.13
N SER A 740 -1.34 5.53 -17.46
CA SER A 740 -2.34 6.40 -18.08
C SER A 740 -3.20 7.14 -17.04
N VAL A 741 -4.01 8.07 -17.53
CA VAL A 741 -4.99 8.82 -16.70
C VAL A 741 -6.19 7.96 -16.27
N LEU A 742 -6.36 6.73 -16.74
CA LEU A 742 -7.52 5.89 -16.43
C LEU A 742 -7.75 5.74 -14.92
N GLN A 743 -6.69 5.56 -14.14
CA GLN A 743 -6.82 5.45 -12.69
C GLN A 743 -7.38 6.74 -12.06
N LEU A 744 -6.98 7.89 -12.56
CA LEU A 744 -7.44 9.19 -12.08
C LEU A 744 -8.89 9.48 -12.48
N LEU A 745 -9.29 9.07 -13.68
CA LEU A 745 -10.67 9.20 -14.17
C LEU A 745 -11.63 8.32 -13.37
N ALA A 746 -11.23 7.10 -13.04
CA ALA A 746 -12.02 6.17 -12.20
C ALA A 746 -12.27 6.74 -10.78
N LEU A 747 -11.28 7.41 -10.19
CA LEU A 747 -11.38 8.02 -8.85
C LEU A 747 -12.32 9.23 -8.81
N ARG A 748 -12.43 9.97 -9.90
CA ARG A 748 -13.30 11.16 -9.96
C ARG A 748 -14.78 10.86 -10.18
N ASN A 749 -15.20 9.60 -10.32
CA ASN A 749 -16.56 9.23 -10.80
C ASN A 749 -16.94 10.01 -12.07
N ALA A 750 -15.95 10.26 -12.92
CA ALA A 750 -15.99 11.28 -13.95
C ALA A 750 -16.71 10.82 -15.19
N ARG A 751 -18.03 10.66 -15.09
CA ARG A 751 -18.91 10.57 -16.28
C ARG A 751 -19.07 11.93 -16.98
N HIS A 752 -18.67 13.03 -16.34
CA HIS A 752 -18.66 14.39 -16.88
C HIS A 752 -17.50 15.20 -16.26
N VAL A 753 -16.37 15.25 -16.93
CA VAL A 753 -15.32 16.24 -16.66
C VAL A 753 -15.53 17.36 -17.67
N PRO A 754 -16.05 18.53 -17.27
CA PRO A 754 -16.17 19.64 -18.21
C PRO A 754 -14.78 20.16 -18.63
N PRO A 755 -14.64 20.75 -19.79
CA PRO A 755 -13.42 21.50 -20.15
C PRO A 755 -13.09 22.53 -19.08
N ALA A 756 -11.80 22.71 -18.76
CA ALA A 756 -11.33 23.67 -17.78
C ALA A 756 -11.68 25.10 -18.19
N ASP A 757 -11.85 25.99 -17.23
CA ASP A 757 -11.90 27.43 -17.54
C ASP A 757 -10.49 27.91 -17.95
N PRO A 758 -10.38 28.75 -19.00
CA PRO A 758 -9.09 29.23 -19.46
C PRO A 758 -8.44 30.15 -18.41
N ALA A 759 -7.38 29.70 -17.79
CA ALA A 759 -6.55 30.54 -16.93
C ALA A 759 -5.69 31.51 -17.79
N ARG A 760 -5.49 32.72 -17.33
CA ARG A 760 -4.64 33.74 -18.01
C ARG A 760 -3.36 34.03 -17.26
N GLY A 761 -2.90 33.15 -16.43
CA GLY A 761 -1.70 33.27 -15.61
C GLY A 761 -1.72 32.27 -14.48
N CYS A 762 -0.75 32.34 -13.58
CA CYS A 762 -0.65 31.47 -12.41
C CYS A 762 -1.75 31.74 -11.37
N LEU A 763 -1.92 30.79 -10.44
CA LEU A 763 -2.95 30.81 -9.39
C LEU A 763 -2.84 31.98 -8.41
N GLY A 764 -1.65 32.58 -8.26
CA GLY A 764 -1.41 33.71 -7.36
C GLY A 764 -0.30 34.63 -7.89
N PRO A 765 -0.13 35.84 -7.30
CA PRO A 765 0.96 36.76 -7.67
C PRO A 765 2.31 36.08 -7.38
N THR A 766 3.27 36.35 -8.26
CA THR A 766 4.65 35.82 -8.22
C THR A 766 5.71 36.94 -8.27
N ASP A 767 5.31 38.15 -7.92
CA ASP A 767 6.17 39.31 -8.07
C ASP A 767 7.44 39.21 -7.22
N ARG A 768 7.30 38.70 -5.97
CA ARG A 768 8.44 38.50 -5.07
C ARG A 768 9.35 37.39 -5.61
N PHE A 769 8.78 36.24 -6.02
CA PHE A 769 9.56 35.15 -6.58
C PHE A 769 10.35 35.59 -7.81
N ARG A 770 9.69 36.28 -8.74
CA ARG A 770 10.36 36.77 -9.96
C ARG A 770 11.46 37.78 -9.65
N ALA A 771 11.22 38.73 -8.76
CA ALA A 771 12.23 39.67 -8.34
C ALA A 771 13.44 38.96 -7.70
N ALA A 772 13.22 38.02 -6.82
CA ALA A 772 14.26 37.24 -6.17
C ALA A 772 15.05 36.38 -7.17
N VAL A 773 14.41 35.75 -8.15
CA VAL A 773 15.04 35.00 -9.25
C VAL A 773 15.97 35.89 -10.05
N GLN A 774 15.50 37.09 -10.42
CA GLN A 774 16.27 38.05 -11.20
C GLN A 774 17.48 38.61 -10.41
N GLU A 775 17.28 38.93 -9.12
CA GLU A 775 18.35 39.43 -8.24
C GLU A 775 19.43 38.37 -8.01
N ALA A 776 19.00 37.13 -7.74
CA ALA A 776 19.89 35.99 -7.51
C ALA A 776 20.46 35.39 -8.80
N LYS A 777 20.00 35.86 -9.96
CA LYS A 777 20.41 35.38 -11.30
C LYS A 777 20.19 33.87 -11.51
N VAL A 778 19.06 33.39 -11.08
CA VAL A 778 18.67 31.99 -11.25
C VAL A 778 18.19 31.74 -12.69
N GLY A 779 18.53 30.58 -13.24
CA GLY A 779 18.19 30.19 -14.61
C GLY A 779 19.11 30.77 -15.69
N SER A 780 19.09 30.19 -16.88
CA SER A 780 19.98 30.58 -17.99
C SER A 780 19.84 32.04 -18.43
N ASP A 781 18.63 32.59 -18.32
CA ASP A 781 18.30 33.95 -18.75
C ASP A 781 18.18 34.94 -17.57
N ASN A 782 18.51 34.51 -16.34
CA ASN A 782 18.30 35.26 -15.10
C ASN A 782 16.82 35.66 -14.89
N ASP A 783 15.90 34.87 -15.36
CA ASP A 783 14.44 35.02 -15.20
C ASP A 783 13.76 33.66 -15.23
N ILE A 784 12.48 33.63 -14.91
CA ILE A 784 11.65 32.43 -14.96
C ILE A 784 11.53 32.00 -16.43
N PRO A 785 11.82 30.70 -16.77
CA PRO A 785 11.83 30.23 -18.15
C PRO A 785 10.43 30.13 -18.74
N HIS A 786 10.34 30.38 -20.05
CA HIS A 786 9.17 30.01 -20.84
C HIS A 786 9.19 28.54 -21.22
N ILE A 787 8.03 27.89 -21.23
CA ILE A 787 7.90 26.54 -21.77
C ILE A 787 7.90 26.59 -23.29
N THR A 788 8.68 25.73 -23.92
CA THR A 788 8.88 25.71 -25.38
C THR A 788 8.57 24.36 -25.99
N ALA A 789 8.31 24.31 -27.30
CA ALA A 789 8.02 23.08 -28.00
C ALA A 789 9.09 21.97 -27.80
N PRO A 790 10.41 22.26 -27.80
CA PRO A 790 11.42 21.23 -27.51
C PRO A 790 11.25 20.53 -26.17
N VAL A 791 10.81 21.24 -25.11
CA VAL A 791 10.58 20.67 -23.77
C VAL A 791 9.47 19.62 -23.85
N ILE A 792 8.36 19.94 -24.50
CA ILE A 792 7.20 19.03 -24.61
C ILE A 792 7.49 17.86 -25.54
N VAL A 793 8.19 18.07 -26.65
CA VAL A 793 8.61 17.00 -27.57
C VAL A 793 9.58 16.03 -26.86
N LYS A 794 10.48 16.56 -26.03
CA LYS A 794 11.40 15.75 -25.21
C LYS A 794 10.64 14.80 -24.27
N TYR A 795 9.53 15.25 -23.65
CA TYR A 795 8.67 14.39 -22.81
C TYR A 795 8.29 13.09 -23.53
N VAL A 796 7.83 13.20 -24.77
CA VAL A 796 7.40 12.03 -25.54
C VAL A 796 8.60 11.16 -25.95
N THR A 797 9.73 11.79 -26.29
CA THR A 797 10.98 11.07 -26.56
C THR A 797 11.45 10.29 -25.34
N ASP A 798 11.36 10.88 -24.15
CA ASP A 798 11.73 10.23 -22.89
C ASP A 798 10.79 9.07 -22.55
N LEU A 799 9.48 9.21 -22.79
CA LEU A 799 8.51 8.11 -22.64
C LEU A 799 8.83 6.93 -23.57
N GLN A 800 9.25 7.22 -24.81
CA GLN A 800 9.71 6.20 -25.77
C GLN A 800 10.99 5.53 -25.30
N LEU A 801 11.97 6.30 -24.82
CA LEU A 801 13.22 5.77 -24.28
C LEU A 801 12.99 4.80 -23.11
N LEU A 802 12.01 5.12 -22.27
CA LEU A 802 11.61 4.27 -21.13
C LEU A 802 10.74 3.06 -21.54
N GLY A 803 10.44 2.90 -22.83
CA GLY A 803 9.62 1.81 -23.36
C GLY A 803 8.16 1.86 -22.91
N LEU A 804 7.65 3.07 -22.70
CA LEU A 804 6.25 3.31 -22.31
C LEU A 804 5.38 3.66 -23.52
N LEU A 805 5.95 4.26 -24.57
CA LEU A 805 5.30 4.55 -25.85
C LEU A 805 5.88 3.73 -26.97
#